data_123cbf6f73d7aee620f02040a0f0220d
#
_entry.id   123cbf6f73d7aee620f02040a0f0220d
#
_cell.length_a   1.000
_cell.length_b   1.000
_cell.length_c   1.000
_cell.angle_alpha   90.00
_cell.angle_beta   90.00
_cell.angle_gamma   90.00
#
_symmetry.space_group_name_H-M   'P 1'
#
loop_
_entity.id
_entity.type
_entity.pdbx_description
1 polymer ?
#
loop_
_entity_poly.entity_id
_entity_poly.type
_entity_poly.pdbx_seq_one_letter_code
_entity_poly.pdbx_strand_id
1 'polypeptide(L)'
;MRELTVGIGGAAGDGLDKAGDTLAKTASRAGLYVYAYNSYQSVIRGGHIWLRVRVAEQKVHSHGDRLDVLIALNQDSIERHAPEVFAGGAIIYNSDKLKLDPSLVRDGVLPAPLPIASLTKPFGKVQPVMQNTVALGALFFLARLDFDTAAGVLADTFQHKGQAVIDQNVAIARAGYDYAKESFVQLCDDWKFTGVRRPFITGNEAFALGAVAAGCKFYSAYPMTPASSILHWMASHADRCGVVVKQCEDELAVVNLAIGAGHAGVRAMCATSGGGFALMTEAIGQAGMTETPVVIIEVQRGGPSTGVPTKTEQADLNQVYGASQGDYPRCIIAPTTTADCFHTAVEAFNLAEKYQLPVTIISDLLLSEHPETIEAGALQYDVPVERGEIVGNWPESNGKYKRYAFTRSGVSPRALPGTDNTVYVAATDDHDEEGILISDVFTSPAVRRKVQEKRMRKMDGLLRELPPPVLEGPPDAEVTLIGWGSSYGVIREAIEQLAAEGIRANQLHFKYLHPFHSAEALDMLRRCKKTICVEANYSGQFARHLRAETGFTVEDHIRKYDCEPFEPRQIATEVRAIIEGRERSLDLTEDEAREMAYHYIRTRLPETMRPGNVSRREADGLDEPAWEVEIVSRETAEKRGELLIGVETGTTYWWRPVE
;
A
#
# COMPACT_ATOMS: atom_id res chain seq x y z
N MET A 1 5.51 21.60 12.78
CA MET A 1 4.26 20.83 12.56
C MET A 1 4.02 20.01 13.80
N ARG A 2 2.80 20.00 14.36
CA ARG A 2 2.51 19.11 15.49
C ARG A 2 2.04 17.77 14.96
N GLU A 3 2.71 16.72 15.40
CA GLU A 3 2.37 15.35 15.07
C GLU A 3 2.69 14.43 16.26
N LEU A 4 2.06 13.27 16.28
CA LEU A 4 2.27 12.20 17.25
C LEU A 4 2.12 10.86 16.53
N THR A 5 3.11 9.99 16.70
CA THR A 5 3.05 8.63 16.18
C THR A 5 2.92 7.63 17.31
N VAL A 6 1.85 6.85 17.28
CA VAL A 6 1.54 5.81 18.26
C VAL A 6 1.77 4.45 17.64
N GLY A 7 2.61 3.64 18.26
CA GLY A 7 2.78 2.23 17.94
C GLY A 7 1.98 1.34 18.89
N ILE A 8 1.29 0.36 18.37
CA ILE A 8 0.58 -0.65 19.15
C ILE A 8 1.14 -2.01 18.78
N GLY A 9 1.81 -2.67 19.72
CA GLY A 9 2.43 -3.97 19.53
C GLY A 9 1.74 -5.07 20.33
N GLY A 10 1.56 -6.24 19.71
CA GLY A 10 0.92 -7.40 20.35
C GLY A 10 0.99 -8.65 19.49
N ALA A 11 0.08 -9.58 19.72
CA ALA A 11 -0.08 -10.78 18.91
C ALA A 11 -1.41 -10.80 18.16
N ALA A 12 -1.48 -11.59 17.09
CA ALA A 12 -2.73 -11.80 16.36
C ALA A 12 -3.82 -12.33 17.30
N GLY A 13 -4.95 -11.60 17.34
CA GLY A 13 -6.07 -11.88 18.24
C GLY A 13 -6.11 -11.01 19.51
N ASP A 14 -5.10 -10.19 19.77
CA ASP A 14 -5.09 -9.27 20.93
C ASP A 14 -5.97 -8.03 20.71
N GLY A 15 -6.53 -7.83 19.51
CA GLY A 15 -7.46 -6.73 19.21
C GLY A 15 -6.79 -5.39 18.88
N LEU A 16 -5.57 -5.44 18.35
CA LEU A 16 -4.81 -4.25 17.93
C LEU A 16 -5.57 -3.41 16.91
N ASP A 17 -6.17 -4.05 15.91
CA ASP A 17 -6.89 -3.35 14.83
C ASP A 17 -7.99 -2.45 15.38
N LYS A 18 -8.75 -2.94 16.38
CA LYS A 18 -9.79 -2.12 17.02
C LYS A 18 -9.24 -0.96 17.83
N ALA A 19 -8.09 -1.18 18.47
CA ALA A 19 -7.43 -0.13 19.23
C ALA A 19 -6.92 0.98 18.30
N GLY A 20 -6.22 0.59 17.23
CA GLY A 20 -5.75 1.52 16.20
C GLY A 20 -6.87 2.26 15.48
N ASP A 21 -7.91 1.55 15.09
CA ASP A 21 -9.13 2.12 14.50
C ASP A 21 -9.80 3.15 15.40
N THR A 22 -9.91 2.85 16.71
CA THR A 22 -10.52 3.77 17.68
C THR A 22 -9.69 5.04 17.79
N LEU A 23 -8.37 4.93 17.89
CA LEU A 23 -7.45 6.07 17.90
C LEU A 23 -7.58 6.90 16.61
N ALA A 24 -7.45 6.26 15.46
CA ALA A 24 -7.49 6.90 14.15
C ALA A 24 -8.82 7.64 13.91
N LYS A 25 -9.95 7.00 14.20
CA LYS A 25 -11.28 7.59 14.08
C LYS A 25 -11.51 8.73 15.06
N THR A 26 -10.98 8.63 16.28
CA THR A 26 -11.04 9.73 17.27
C THR A 26 -10.30 10.95 16.76
N ALA A 27 -9.08 10.79 16.29
CA ALA A 27 -8.26 11.86 15.73
C ALA A 27 -8.90 12.48 14.47
N SER A 28 -9.37 11.64 13.55
CA SER A 28 -10.06 12.09 12.33
C SER A 28 -11.34 12.87 12.63
N ARG A 29 -12.17 12.44 13.61
CA ARG A 29 -13.37 13.18 14.02
C ARG A 29 -13.07 14.51 14.68
N ALA A 30 -11.94 14.60 15.37
CA ALA A 30 -11.45 15.85 15.93
C ALA A 30 -10.90 16.82 14.86
N GLY A 31 -10.81 16.37 13.61
CA GLY A 31 -10.35 17.17 12.48
C GLY A 31 -8.84 17.14 12.27
N LEU A 32 -8.16 16.14 12.83
CA LEU A 32 -6.75 15.87 12.58
C LEU A 32 -6.57 14.97 11.36
N TYR A 33 -5.37 15.00 10.78
CA TYR A 33 -4.96 14.06 9.74
C TYR A 33 -4.40 12.80 10.37
N VAL A 34 -4.66 11.67 9.74
CA VAL A 34 -4.21 10.35 10.22
C VAL A 34 -3.67 9.55 9.05
N TYR A 35 -2.56 8.88 9.28
CA TYR A 35 -2.01 7.83 8.44
C TYR A 35 -1.75 6.60 9.31
N ALA A 36 -2.31 5.45 8.95
CA ALA A 36 -2.10 4.21 9.71
C ALA A 36 -1.35 3.18 8.86
N TYR A 37 -0.33 2.55 9.45
CA TYR A 37 0.41 1.43 8.87
C TYR A 37 0.23 0.20 9.73
N ASN A 38 -0.21 -0.90 9.15
CA ASN A 38 -0.46 -2.16 9.84
C ASN A 38 0.46 -3.26 9.29
N SER A 39 1.44 -3.67 10.09
CA SER A 39 2.29 -4.81 9.80
C SER A 39 1.70 -6.06 10.46
N TYR A 40 1.00 -6.87 9.71
CA TYR A 40 0.39 -8.11 10.20
C TYR A 40 1.01 -9.34 9.53
N GLN A 41 0.86 -10.48 10.18
CA GLN A 41 1.31 -11.76 9.64
C GLN A 41 0.13 -12.53 9.05
N SER A 42 0.42 -13.38 8.06
CA SER A 42 -0.59 -14.27 7.45
C SER A 42 -0.98 -15.44 8.37
N VAL A 43 -1.21 -15.16 9.66
CA VAL A 43 -1.59 -16.14 10.67
C VAL A 43 -2.83 -15.68 11.44
N ILE A 44 -3.70 -16.60 11.81
CA ILE A 44 -4.96 -16.28 12.50
C ILE A 44 -4.73 -15.94 13.97
N ARG A 45 -3.73 -16.53 14.61
CA ARG A 45 -3.37 -16.32 16.02
C ARG A 45 -1.87 -16.49 16.24
N GLY A 46 -1.33 -15.70 17.18
CA GLY A 46 0.08 -15.68 17.52
C GLY A 46 0.92 -14.85 16.57
N GLY A 47 2.23 -14.89 16.76
CA GLY A 47 3.15 -14.02 16.03
C GLY A 47 3.11 -12.57 16.52
N HIS A 48 4.06 -11.78 16.07
CA HIS A 48 4.13 -10.35 16.37
C HIS A 48 3.31 -9.57 15.36
N ILE A 49 2.43 -8.68 15.83
CA ILE A 49 1.70 -7.70 15.02
C ILE A 49 2.07 -6.30 15.50
N TRP A 50 2.27 -5.42 14.56
CA TRP A 50 2.65 -4.03 14.76
C TRP A 50 1.75 -3.09 13.99
N LEU A 51 1.15 -2.16 14.69
CA LEU A 51 0.32 -1.10 14.11
C LEU A 51 0.93 0.26 14.49
N ARG A 52 1.15 1.12 13.50
CA ARG A 52 1.62 2.50 13.69
C ARG A 52 0.53 3.45 13.22
N VAL A 53 0.10 4.37 14.08
CA VAL A 53 -0.90 5.41 13.78
C VAL A 53 -0.25 6.77 13.96
N ARG A 54 -0.03 7.48 12.87
CA ARG A 54 0.48 8.84 12.86
C ARG A 54 -0.67 9.83 12.79
N VAL A 55 -0.71 10.77 13.73
CA VAL A 55 -1.73 11.81 13.86
C VAL A 55 -1.05 13.16 13.72
N ALA A 56 -1.62 14.10 12.94
CA ALA A 56 -1.02 15.41 12.71
C ALA A 56 -2.06 16.52 12.48
N GLU A 57 -1.65 17.77 12.74
CA GLU A 57 -2.47 18.97 12.44
C GLU A 57 -2.51 19.30 10.92
N GLN A 58 -1.53 18.83 10.17
CA GLN A 58 -1.41 19.02 8.73
C GLN A 58 -1.40 17.66 8.04
N LYS A 59 -1.68 17.66 6.75
CA LYS A 59 -1.68 16.42 5.97
C LYS A 59 -0.31 15.77 6.00
N VAL A 60 -0.31 14.50 6.35
CA VAL A 60 0.84 13.60 6.30
C VAL A 60 0.67 12.61 5.15
N HIS A 61 1.77 12.12 4.60
CA HIS A 61 1.79 11.34 3.38
C HIS A 61 2.43 9.95 3.56
N SER A 62 2.94 9.66 4.75
CA SER A 62 3.57 8.40 5.11
C SER A 62 3.32 8.07 6.59
N HIS A 63 3.74 6.89 7.00
CA HIS A 63 3.69 6.47 8.42
C HIS A 63 4.75 7.15 9.30
N GLY A 64 5.64 7.96 8.70
CA GLY A 64 6.65 8.75 9.39
C GLY A 64 7.85 7.94 9.90
N ASP A 65 8.79 8.66 10.53
CA ASP A 65 10.07 8.12 11.03
C ASP A 65 10.10 7.94 12.55
N ARG A 66 9.11 8.47 13.27
CA ARG A 66 9.12 8.58 14.74
C ARG A 66 8.16 7.61 15.36
N LEU A 67 8.52 7.15 16.54
CA LEU A 67 7.63 6.51 17.49
C LEU A 67 7.60 7.35 18.77
N ASP A 68 6.48 8.01 19.02
CA ASP A 68 6.34 8.87 20.20
C ASP A 68 5.69 8.11 21.37
N VAL A 69 4.73 7.22 21.10
CA VAL A 69 4.09 6.41 22.13
C VAL A 69 4.05 4.96 21.71
N LEU A 70 4.50 4.07 22.58
CA LEU A 70 4.33 2.64 22.46
C LEU A 70 3.20 2.18 23.39
N ILE A 71 2.19 1.48 22.85
CA ILE A 71 1.27 0.63 23.63
C ILE A 71 1.72 -0.82 23.45
N ALA A 72 2.31 -1.39 24.48
CA ALA A 72 2.78 -2.77 24.45
C ALA A 72 1.76 -3.70 25.12
N LEU A 73 1.19 -4.63 24.34
CA LEU A 73 0.20 -5.59 24.82
C LEU A 73 0.83 -6.91 25.28
N ASN A 74 2.08 -7.14 24.90
CA ASN A 74 2.87 -8.31 25.33
C ASN A 74 4.34 -7.96 25.54
N GLN A 75 5.10 -8.89 26.12
CA GLN A 75 6.51 -8.69 26.45
C GLN A 75 7.39 -8.53 25.20
N ASP A 76 7.12 -9.27 24.15
CA ASP A 76 7.83 -9.20 22.87
C ASP A 76 7.75 -7.78 22.25
N SER A 77 6.59 -7.12 22.36
CA SER A 77 6.40 -5.74 21.90
C SER A 77 7.22 -4.72 22.70
N ILE A 78 7.40 -4.93 24.01
CA ILE A 78 8.30 -4.09 24.82
C ILE A 78 9.74 -4.24 24.33
N GLU A 79 10.20 -5.47 24.20
CA GLU A 79 11.58 -5.76 23.84
C GLU A 79 11.98 -5.26 22.46
N ARG A 80 11.05 -5.33 21.50
CA ARG A 80 11.27 -4.85 20.13
C ARG A 80 11.22 -3.34 20.00
N HIS A 81 10.19 -2.72 20.55
CA HIS A 81 9.82 -1.35 20.20
C HIS A 81 10.10 -0.32 21.29
N ALA A 82 10.39 -0.71 22.54
CA ALA A 82 10.77 0.25 23.56
C ALA A 82 12.02 1.06 23.18
N PRO A 83 13.07 0.46 22.55
CA PRO A 83 14.23 1.20 22.09
C PRO A 83 13.96 2.21 20.96
N GLU A 84 12.85 2.06 20.23
CA GLU A 84 12.47 2.94 19.12
C GLU A 84 11.79 4.23 19.59
N VAL A 85 11.27 4.25 20.84
CA VAL A 85 10.53 5.41 21.36
C VAL A 85 11.46 6.61 21.53
N PHE A 86 11.08 7.74 20.94
CA PHE A 86 11.87 8.97 21.01
C PHE A 86 11.78 9.64 22.38
N ALA A 87 12.83 10.38 22.74
CA ALA A 87 12.86 11.21 23.97
C ALA A 87 11.66 12.16 23.99
N GLY A 88 11.01 12.25 25.14
CA GLY A 88 9.74 12.97 25.32
C GLY A 88 8.49 12.14 25.03
N GLY A 89 8.65 10.90 24.60
CA GLY A 89 7.57 9.94 24.37
C GLY A 89 7.21 9.11 25.61
N ALA A 90 6.36 8.08 25.43
CA ALA A 90 5.92 7.20 26.52
C ALA A 90 5.80 5.74 26.10
N ILE A 91 5.94 4.83 27.09
CA ILE A 91 5.68 3.40 26.95
C ILE A 91 4.53 3.01 27.87
N ILE A 92 3.38 2.73 27.31
CA ILE A 92 2.16 2.28 28.01
C ILE A 92 2.15 0.75 28.04
N TYR A 93 2.05 0.14 29.19
CA TYR A 93 2.04 -1.31 29.33
C TYR A 93 1.27 -1.78 30.56
N ASN A 94 0.81 -3.03 30.54
CA ASN A 94 0.14 -3.67 31.66
C ASN A 94 1.16 -4.10 32.72
N SER A 95 1.31 -3.35 33.80
CA SER A 95 2.27 -3.62 34.87
C SER A 95 1.94 -4.85 35.73
N ASP A 96 0.73 -5.39 35.64
CA ASP A 96 0.37 -6.63 36.35
C ASP A 96 1.00 -7.87 35.71
N LYS A 97 1.37 -7.78 34.42
CA LYS A 97 1.82 -8.94 33.63
C LYS A 97 3.16 -8.74 32.93
N LEU A 98 3.51 -7.49 32.60
CA LEU A 98 4.66 -7.16 31.78
C LEU A 98 5.71 -6.43 32.61
N LYS A 99 6.97 -6.63 32.25
CA LYS A 99 8.11 -5.94 32.87
C LYS A 99 8.82 -5.09 31.83
N LEU A 100 9.01 -3.82 32.14
CA LEU A 100 9.82 -2.92 31.34
C LEU A 100 11.24 -2.92 31.90
N ASP A 101 12.19 -3.43 31.11
CA ASP A 101 13.61 -3.36 31.44
C ASP A 101 14.09 -1.91 31.23
N PRO A 102 14.62 -1.24 32.27
CA PRO A 102 15.11 0.12 32.15
C PRO A 102 16.20 0.29 31.07
N SER A 103 16.96 -0.75 30.78
CA SER A 103 18.02 -0.72 29.75
C SER A 103 17.48 -0.55 28.32
N LEU A 104 16.20 -0.85 28.09
CA LEU A 104 15.51 -0.68 26.81
C LEU A 104 14.88 0.71 26.65
N VAL A 105 14.87 1.52 27.72
CA VAL A 105 14.20 2.82 27.75
C VAL A 105 15.23 3.92 27.53
N ARG A 106 15.03 4.71 26.47
CA ARG A 106 15.89 5.88 26.21
C ARG A 106 15.67 6.97 27.26
N ASP A 107 16.71 7.76 27.50
CA ASP A 107 16.61 8.93 28.37
C ASP A 107 15.50 9.88 27.92
N GLY A 108 14.67 10.33 28.87
CA GLY A 108 13.55 11.21 28.59
C GLY A 108 12.26 10.54 28.09
N VAL A 109 12.22 9.22 27.99
CA VAL A 109 10.98 8.46 27.73
C VAL A 109 10.24 8.17 29.03
N LEU A 110 8.93 8.40 29.06
CA LEU A 110 8.06 8.18 30.21
C LEU A 110 7.60 6.70 30.27
N PRO A 111 8.02 5.91 31.27
CA PRO A 111 7.34 4.64 31.56
C PRO A 111 5.93 4.92 32.10
N ALA A 112 4.91 4.37 31.48
CA ALA A 112 3.50 4.53 31.87
C ALA A 112 2.87 3.17 32.24
N PRO A 113 3.22 2.59 33.42
CA PRO A 113 2.67 1.33 33.89
C PRO A 113 1.18 1.47 34.25
N LEU A 114 0.34 0.57 33.74
CA LEU A 114 -1.08 0.52 34.05
C LEU A 114 -1.41 -0.74 34.86
N PRO A 115 -1.93 -0.62 36.09
CA PRO A 115 -2.39 -1.76 36.90
C PRO A 115 -3.79 -2.16 36.43
N ILE A 116 -3.86 -2.80 35.24
CA ILE A 116 -5.10 -3.07 34.50
C ILE A 116 -6.08 -3.93 35.33
N ALA A 117 -5.57 -4.90 36.11
CA ALA A 117 -6.41 -5.75 36.95
C ALA A 117 -7.16 -4.92 38.02
N SER A 118 -6.49 -3.98 38.64
CA SER A 118 -7.09 -3.07 39.62
C SER A 118 -8.10 -2.12 38.97
N LEU A 119 -7.73 -1.53 37.84
CA LEU A 119 -8.57 -0.58 37.09
C LEU A 119 -9.84 -1.23 36.52
N THR A 120 -9.78 -2.52 36.17
CA THR A 120 -10.94 -3.24 35.62
C THR A 120 -11.77 -3.98 36.67
N LYS A 121 -11.28 -4.13 37.89
CA LYS A 121 -11.99 -4.83 38.99
C LYS A 121 -13.43 -4.35 39.24
N PRO A 122 -13.74 -3.05 39.21
CA PRO A 122 -15.12 -2.55 39.40
C PRO A 122 -16.12 -3.03 38.35
N PHE A 123 -15.65 -3.43 37.17
CA PHE A 123 -16.50 -3.82 36.03
C PHE A 123 -16.76 -5.33 35.99
N GLY A 124 -16.33 -6.09 37.00
CA GLY A 124 -16.52 -7.54 37.08
C GLY A 124 -15.63 -8.32 36.10
N LYS A 125 -16.18 -9.36 35.48
CA LYS A 125 -15.41 -10.16 34.52
C LYS A 125 -15.27 -9.46 33.18
N VAL A 126 -14.09 -8.88 32.92
CA VAL A 126 -13.72 -8.21 31.69
C VAL A 126 -13.03 -9.17 30.73
N GLN A 127 -13.41 -9.16 29.45
CA GLN A 127 -12.71 -9.96 28.44
C GLN A 127 -11.31 -9.41 28.20
N PRO A 128 -10.30 -10.26 27.88
CA PRO A 128 -8.90 -9.82 27.67
C PRO A 128 -8.80 -8.66 26.66
N VAL A 129 -9.51 -8.73 25.54
CA VAL A 129 -9.53 -7.67 24.51
C VAL A 129 -10.02 -6.31 25.03
N MET A 130 -10.90 -6.30 26.04
CA MET A 130 -11.39 -5.05 26.65
C MET A 130 -10.33 -4.39 27.55
N GLN A 131 -9.29 -5.13 27.96
CA GLN A 131 -8.20 -4.58 28.74
C GLN A 131 -7.38 -3.54 27.94
N ASN A 132 -7.34 -3.69 26.61
CA ASN A 132 -6.67 -2.75 25.72
C ASN A 132 -7.36 -1.38 25.71
N THR A 133 -8.66 -1.35 26.03
CA THR A 133 -9.43 -0.10 26.15
C THR A 133 -8.95 0.78 27.29
N VAL A 134 -8.37 0.17 28.38
CA VAL A 134 -7.72 0.92 29.46
C VAL A 134 -6.50 1.68 28.93
N ALA A 135 -5.65 1.00 28.13
CA ALA A 135 -4.47 1.60 27.53
C ALA A 135 -4.82 2.75 26.57
N LEU A 136 -5.89 2.60 25.78
CA LEU A 136 -6.42 3.68 24.94
C LEU A 136 -6.88 4.87 25.77
N GLY A 137 -7.59 4.65 26.89
CA GLY A 137 -7.98 5.72 27.80
C GLY A 137 -6.78 6.52 28.32
N ALA A 138 -5.73 5.83 28.75
CA ALA A 138 -4.48 6.44 29.17
C ALA A 138 -3.80 7.22 28.02
N LEU A 139 -3.77 6.65 26.81
CA LEU A 139 -3.25 7.35 25.63
C LEU A 139 -4.01 8.63 25.34
N PHE A 140 -5.36 8.64 25.40
CA PHE A 140 -6.15 9.84 25.13
C PHE A 140 -5.81 10.99 26.09
N PHE A 141 -5.52 10.70 27.37
CA PHE A 141 -5.02 11.69 28.30
C PHE A 141 -3.60 12.16 27.92
N LEU A 142 -2.67 11.23 27.73
CA LEU A 142 -1.26 11.54 27.43
C LEU A 142 -1.13 12.35 26.13
N ALA A 143 -1.90 12.00 25.11
CA ALA A 143 -1.91 12.65 23.80
C ALA A 143 -2.84 13.86 23.70
N ARG A 144 -3.50 14.28 24.78
CA ARG A 144 -4.48 15.39 24.79
C ARG A 144 -5.60 15.26 23.75
N LEU A 145 -6.01 14.05 23.42
CA LEU A 145 -7.16 13.80 22.57
C LEU A 145 -8.46 13.90 23.38
N ASP A 146 -9.49 14.45 22.75
CA ASP A 146 -10.79 14.64 23.42
C ASP A 146 -11.45 13.30 23.76
N PHE A 147 -11.68 13.06 25.05
CA PHE A 147 -12.26 11.83 25.53
C PHE A 147 -13.72 11.64 25.08
N ASP A 148 -14.49 12.71 24.99
CA ASP A 148 -15.91 12.59 24.60
C ASP A 148 -16.04 12.20 23.13
N THR A 149 -15.16 12.68 22.27
CA THR A 149 -15.02 12.19 20.89
C THR A 149 -14.65 10.72 20.87
N ALA A 150 -13.69 10.28 21.71
CA ALA A 150 -13.30 8.87 21.81
C ALA A 150 -14.47 7.97 22.31
N ALA A 151 -15.22 8.42 23.31
CA ALA A 151 -16.40 7.73 23.81
C ALA A 151 -17.46 7.56 22.69
N GLY A 152 -17.67 8.58 21.88
CA GLY A 152 -18.54 8.51 20.70
C GLY A 152 -18.07 7.48 19.66
N VAL A 153 -16.77 7.38 19.41
CA VAL A 153 -16.19 6.36 18.52
C VAL A 153 -16.38 4.94 19.08
N LEU A 154 -16.17 4.77 20.38
CA LEU A 154 -16.42 3.49 21.06
C LEU A 154 -17.89 3.09 20.97
N ALA A 155 -18.82 4.05 21.19
CA ALA A 155 -20.25 3.81 21.07
C ALA A 155 -20.62 3.30 19.66
N ASP A 156 -20.17 3.97 18.62
CA ASP A 156 -20.43 3.56 17.23
C ASP A 156 -19.82 2.18 16.91
N THR A 157 -18.60 1.93 17.39
CA THR A 157 -17.89 0.66 17.16
C THR A 157 -18.63 -0.53 17.76
N PHE A 158 -19.24 -0.35 18.93
CA PHE A 158 -19.95 -1.42 19.64
C PHE A 158 -21.48 -1.35 19.54
N GLN A 159 -22.04 -0.47 18.70
CA GLN A 159 -23.48 -0.28 18.53
C GLN A 159 -24.23 -1.60 18.29
N HIS A 160 -23.67 -2.48 17.47
CA HIS A 160 -24.26 -3.79 17.13
C HIS A 160 -24.27 -4.79 18.31
N LYS A 161 -23.53 -4.52 19.41
CA LYS A 161 -23.43 -5.37 20.60
C LYS A 161 -24.36 -4.93 21.75
N GLY A 162 -25.05 -3.81 21.59
CA GLY A 162 -26.01 -3.26 22.56
C GLY A 162 -25.41 -2.33 23.60
N GLN A 163 -26.29 -1.55 24.26
CA GLN A 163 -25.92 -0.43 25.13
C GLN A 163 -25.02 -0.84 26.31
N ALA A 164 -25.29 -1.97 26.94
CA ALA A 164 -24.49 -2.44 28.08
C ALA A 164 -22.99 -2.65 27.74
N VAL A 165 -22.69 -3.13 26.51
CA VAL A 165 -21.31 -3.31 26.03
C VAL A 165 -20.66 -1.96 25.72
N ILE A 166 -21.45 -1.01 25.19
CA ILE A 166 -20.98 0.37 24.95
C ILE A 166 -20.58 1.01 26.29
N ASP A 167 -21.52 1.03 27.25
CA ASP A 167 -21.32 1.65 28.55
C ASP A 167 -20.11 1.06 29.28
N GLN A 168 -19.93 -0.26 29.22
CA GLN A 168 -18.79 -0.94 29.82
C GLN A 168 -17.46 -0.53 29.16
N ASN A 169 -17.37 -0.48 27.82
CA ASN A 169 -16.14 -0.09 27.13
C ASN A 169 -15.78 1.38 27.40
N VAL A 170 -16.76 2.28 27.39
CA VAL A 170 -16.55 3.69 27.70
C VAL A 170 -16.09 3.88 29.16
N ALA A 171 -16.70 3.16 30.11
CA ALA A 171 -16.30 3.22 31.50
C ALA A 171 -14.89 2.65 31.75
N ILE A 172 -14.50 1.59 31.06
CA ILE A 172 -13.14 1.02 31.10
C ILE A 172 -12.12 2.01 30.51
N ALA A 173 -12.43 2.64 29.37
CA ALA A 173 -11.57 3.69 28.81
C ALA A 173 -11.42 4.88 29.78
N ARG A 174 -12.51 5.29 30.42
CA ARG A 174 -12.50 6.38 31.40
C ARG A 174 -11.62 6.04 32.60
N ALA A 175 -11.65 4.82 33.10
CA ALA A 175 -10.78 4.39 34.20
C ALA A 175 -9.29 4.51 33.83
N GLY A 176 -8.91 4.16 32.61
CA GLY A 176 -7.54 4.36 32.09
C GLY A 176 -7.17 5.82 31.96
N TYR A 177 -8.09 6.65 31.45
CA TYR A 177 -7.91 8.10 31.30
C TYR A 177 -7.70 8.79 32.65
N ASP A 178 -8.58 8.51 33.62
CA ASP A 178 -8.54 9.15 34.95
C ASP A 178 -7.28 8.71 35.71
N TYR A 179 -6.91 7.43 35.65
CA TYR A 179 -5.65 6.95 36.23
C TYR A 179 -4.42 7.66 35.63
N ALA A 180 -4.38 7.79 34.30
CA ALA A 180 -3.28 8.49 33.63
C ALA A 180 -3.23 9.96 34.01
N LYS A 181 -4.40 10.61 34.21
CA LYS A 181 -4.50 12.01 34.67
C LYS A 181 -3.95 12.23 36.09
N GLU A 182 -4.10 11.24 36.95
CA GLU A 182 -3.58 11.29 38.31
C GLU A 182 -2.10 10.93 38.40
N SER A 183 -1.60 10.09 37.47
CA SER A 183 -0.29 9.45 37.60
C SER A 183 0.78 9.98 36.66
N PHE A 184 0.42 10.61 35.53
CA PHE A 184 1.35 10.96 34.47
C PHE A 184 1.20 12.41 34.00
N VAL A 185 2.21 12.90 33.30
CA VAL A 185 2.19 14.21 32.62
C VAL A 185 1.79 14.01 31.14
N GLN A 186 1.14 15.00 30.56
CA GLN A 186 0.80 15.01 29.14
C GLN A 186 2.05 15.16 28.27
N LEU A 187 2.08 14.48 27.13
CA LEU A 187 3.25 14.40 26.24
C LEU A 187 3.33 15.54 25.23
N CYS A 188 2.22 16.18 24.93
CA CYS A 188 2.14 17.22 23.92
C CYS A 188 1.32 18.41 24.44
N ASP A 189 1.43 19.55 23.76
CA ASP A 189 0.54 20.69 23.96
C ASP A 189 -0.84 20.43 23.33
N ASP A 190 -1.77 21.39 23.50
CA ASP A 190 -3.11 21.28 22.91
C ASP A 190 -3.09 21.24 21.38
N TRP A 191 -3.90 20.36 20.83
CA TRP A 191 -4.13 20.26 19.40
C TRP A 191 -5.01 21.39 18.89
N LYS A 192 -4.76 21.79 17.65
CA LYS A 192 -5.67 22.67 16.91
C LYS A 192 -6.74 21.82 16.23
N PHE A 193 -7.78 21.49 16.97
CA PHE A 193 -8.92 20.76 16.43
C PHE A 193 -9.70 21.63 15.44
N THR A 194 -9.84 21.17 14.21
CA THR A 194 -10.60 21.90 13.18
C THR A 194 -12.08 21.52 13.16
N GLY A 195 -12.45 20.38 13.76
CA GLY A 195 -13.80 19.81 13.69
C GLY A 195 -14.24 19.35 12.31
N VAL A 196 -13.38 19.45 11.31
CA VAL A 196 -13.64 18.98 9.95
C VAL A 196 -13.53 17.47 9.91
N ARG A 197 -14.66 16.78 9.76
CA ARG A 197 -14.68 15.33 9.62
C ARG A 197 -14.11 14.94 8.26
N ARG A 198 -13.07 14.11 8.26
CA ARG A 198 -12.44 13.56 7.06
C ARG A 198 -12.76 12.07 6.93
N PRO A 199 -13.03 11.57 5.72
CA PRO A 199 -13.04 10.14 5.49
C PRO A 199 -11.68 9.52 5.86
N PHE A 200 -11.72 8.36 6.50
CA PHE A 200 -10.55 7.56 6.85
C PHE A 200 -10.75 6.20 6.20
N ILE A 201 -10.09 5.97 5.08
CA ILE A 201 -10.29 4.82 4.19
C ILE A 201 -8.98 4.32 3.60
N THR A 202 -8.99 3.09 3.12
CA THR A 202 -7.89 2.45 2.40
C THR A 202 -7.96 2.73 0.89
N GLY A 203 -6.85 2.49 0.17
CA GLY A 203 -6.85 2.56 -1.29
C GLY A 203 -7.80 1.55 -1.93
N ASN A 204 -7.93 0.34 -1.37
CA ASN A 204 -8.86 -0.67 -1.86
C ASN A 204 -10.33 -0.27 -1.70
N GLU A 205 -10.69 0.38 -0.59
CA GLU A 205 -12.03 0.97 -0.42
C GLU A 205 -12.26 2.11 -1.42
N ALA A 206 -11.24 2.94 -1.66
CA ALA A 206 -11.30 4.01 -2.64
C ALA A 206 -11.48 3.47 -4.08
N PHE A 207 -10.78 2.40 -4.45
CA PHE A 207 -11.00 1.70 -5.73
C PHE A 207 -12.43 1.19 -5.87
N ALA A 208 -12.96 0.53 -4.85
CA ALA A 208 -14.33 0.01 -4.87
C ALA A 208 -15.36 1.14 -5.01
N LEU A 209 -15.20 2.23 -4.26
CA LEU A 209 -16.04 3.42 -4.34
C LEU A 209 -15.96 4.08 -5.72
N GLY A 210 -14.75 4.25 -6.27
CA GLY A 210 -14.53 4.82 -7.61
C GLY A 210 -15.14 3.95 -8.71
N ALA A 211 -14.99 2.63 -8.61
CA ALA A 211 -15.60 1.69 -9.56
C ALA A 211 -17.14 1.77 -9.54
N VAL A 212 -17.75 1.84 -8.37
CA VAL A 212 -19.22 2.02 -8.25
C VAL A 212 -19.65 3.36 -8.82
N ALA A 213 -18.94 4.45 -8.50
CA ALA A 213 -19.22 5.78 -9.05
C ALA A 213 -19.10 5.79 -10.58
N ALA A 214 -18.10 5.08 -11.12
CA ALA A 214 -17.93 4.88 -12.57
C ALA A 214 -18.99 3.99 -13.21
N GLY A 215 -19.93 3.43 -12.46
CA GLY A 215 -20.98 2.57 -12.99
C GLY A 215 -20.56 1.13 -13.22
N CYS A 216 -19.59 0.61 -12.49
CA CYS A 216 -19.28 -0.82 -12.45
C CYS A 216 -20.50 -1.62 -12.02
N LYS A 217 -20.83 -2.70 -12.76
CA LYS A 217 -21.99 -3.58 -12.50
C LYS A 217 -21.60 -5.04 -12.36
N PHE A 218 -20.37 -5.40 -12.64
CA PHE A 218 -19.87 -6.76 -12.49
C PHE A 218 -18.45 -6.75 -11.91
N TYR A 219 -18.26 -7.51 -10.86
CA TYR A 219 -16.97 -7.73 -10.23
C TYR A 219 -16.72 -9.22 -10.01
N SER A 220 -15.65 -9.77 -10.57
CA SER A 220 -15.19 -11.14 -10.33
C SER A 220 -13.87 -11.11 -9.58
N ALA A 221 -13.68 -12.03 -8.62
CA ALA A 221 -12.43 -12.15 -7.88
C ALA A 221 -12.21 -13.56 -7.32
N TYR A 222 -10.95 -13.89 -7.15
CA TYR A 222 -10.46 -14.94 -6.25
C TYR A 222 -9.80 -14.27 -5.04
N PRO A 223 -10.03 -14.75 -3.80
CA PRO A 223 -9.45 -14.13 -2.61
C PRO A 223 -7.93 -14.23 -2.60
N MET A 224 -7.25 -13.13 -2.92
CA MET A 224 -5.80 -13.02 -2.87
C MET A 224 -5.38 -11.73 -2.16
N THR A 225 -4.62 -11.85 -1.07
CA THR A 225 -4.03 -10.71 -0.36
C THR A 225 -3.00 -10.04 -1.27
N PRO A 226 -2.99 -8.67 -1.37
CA PRO A 226 -3.80 -7.70 -0.64
C PRO A 226 -5.08 -7.23 -1.36
N ALA A 227 -5.47 -7.78 -2.49
CA ALA A 227 -6.66 -7.36 -3.24
C ALA A 227 -8.00 -7.82 -2.61
N SER A 228 -7.96 -8.73 -1.63
CA SER A 228 -9.17 -9.34 -1.03
C SER A 228 -10.12 -8.34 -0.35
N SER A 229 -9.62 -7.22 0.16
CA SER A 229 -10.47 -6.20 0.79
C SER A 229 -11.38 -5.51 -0.22
N ILE A 230 -11.00 -5.41 -1.50
CA ILE A 230 -11.90 -4.97 -2.58
C ILE A 230 -13.09 -5.95 -2.69
N LEU A 231 -12.81 -7.27 -2.69
CA LEU A 231 -13.87 -8.29 -2.76
C LEU A 231 -14.80 -8.20 -1.54
N HIS A 232 -14.27 -8.05 -0.34
CA HIS A 232 -15.06 -7.93 0.87
C HIS A 232 -15.95 -6.69 0.85
N TRP A 233 -15.40 -5.54 0.42
CA TRP A 233 -16.17 -4.31 0.31
C TRP A 233 -17.28 -4.43 -0.74
N MET A 234 -16.95 -4.89 -1.93
CA MET A 234 -17.90 -5.07 -3.04
C MET A 234 -19.02 -6.05 -2.68
N ALA A 235 -18.68 -7.17 -2.04
CA ALA A 235 -19.67 -8.17 -1.62
C ALA A 235 -20.62 -7.63 -0.53
N SER A 236 -20.08 -6.91 0.45
CA SER A 236 -20.91 -6.34 1.54
C SER A 236 -21.83 -5.21 1.07
N HIS A 237 -21.55 -4.58 -0.07
CA HIS A 237 -22.34 -3.48 -0.62
C HIS A 237 -23.03 -3.84 -1.95
N ALA A 238 -22.97 -5.10 -2.39
CA ALA A 238 -23.43 -5.55 -3.70
C ALA A 238 -24.88 -5.14 -4.00
N ASP A 239 -25.81 -5.47 -3.11
CA ASP A 239 -27.24 -5.16 -3.25
C ASP A 239 -27.48 -3.65 -3.29
N ARG A 240 -26.83 -2.91 -2.38
CA ARG A 240 -27.01 -1.45 -2.27
C ARG A 240 -26.48 -0.71 -3.50
N CYS A 241 -25.40 -1.20 -4.11
CA CYS A 241 -24.76 -0.58 -5.28
C CYS A 241 -25.27 -1.17 -6.61
N GLY A 242 -26.08 -2.22 -6.56
CA GLY A 242 -26.58 -2.93 -7.75
C GLY A 242 -25.44 -3.49 -8.59
N VAL A 243 -24.47 -4.16 -7.92
CA VAL A 243 -23.30 -4.80 -8.54
C VAL A 243 -23.39 -6.30 -8.34
N VAL A 244 -23.18 -7.06 -9.40
CA VAL A 244 -23.03 -8.52 -9.32
C VAL A 244 -21.60 -8.83 -8.90
N VAL A 245 -21.43 -9.47 -7.76
CA VAL A 245 -20.11 -9.90 -7.25
C VAL A 245 -20.02 -11.42 -7.36
N LYS A 246 -18.96 -11.89 -8.04
CA LYS A 246 -18.74 -13.31 -8.25
C LYS A 246 -17.37 -13.74 -7.73
N GLN A 247 -17.36 -14.54 -6.68
CA GLN A 247 -16.16 -15.27 -6.28
C GLN A 247 -15.99 -16.48 -7.18
N CYS A 248 -14.78 -16.66 -7.69
CA CYS A 248 -14.41 -17.76 -8.60
C CYS A 248 -13.42 -18.70 -7.91
N GLU A 249 -13.13 -19.82 -8.57
CA GLU A 249 -12.19 -20.84 -8.09
C GLU A 249 -10.71 -20.48 -8.32
N ASP A 250 -10.43 -19.67 -9.37
CA ASP A 250 -9.10 -19.19 -9.73
C ASP A 250 -9.16 -17.91 -10.56
N GLU A 251 -8.01 -17.34 -10.85
CA GLU A 251 -7.88 -16.09 -11.60
C GLU A 251 -8.11 -16.26 -13.10
N LEU A 252 -7.96 -17.47 -13.67
CA LEU A 252 -8.34 -17.75 -15.06
C LEU A 252 -9.85 -17.53 -15.23
N ALA A 253 -10.66 -18.09 -14.33
CA ALA A 253 -12.11 -17.89 -14.32
C ALA A 253 -12.46 -16.40 -14.06
N VAL A 254 -11.75 -15.76 -13.13
CA VAL A 254 -11.97 -14.35 -12.76
C VAL A 254 -11.86 -13.43 -13.96
N VAL A 255 -10.74 -13.44 -14.66
CA VAL A 255 -10.47 -12.50 -15.76
C VAL A 255 -11.40 -12.77 -16.95
N ASN A 256 -11.65 -14.05 -17.29
CA ASN A 256 -12.52 -14.40 -18.40
C ASN A 256 -13.98 -14.01 -18.14
N LEU A 257 -14.47 -14.10 -16.89
CA LEU A 257 -15.80 -13.59 -16.54
C LEU A 257 -15.89 -12.06 -16.68
N ALA A 258 -14.86 -11.32 -16.24
CA ALA A 258 -14.83 -9.87 -16.39
C ALA A 258 -14.79 -9.46 -17.88
N ILE A 259 -13.99 -10.14 -18.71
CA ILE A 259 -13.93 -9.90 -20.16
C ILE A 259 -15.28 -10.24 -20.82
N GLY A 260 -15.89 -11.38 -20.46
CA GLY A 260 -17.21 -11.75 -20.96
C GLY A 260 -18.30 -10.72 -20.62
N ALA A 261 -18.30 -10.21 -19.40
CA ALA A 261 -19.20 -9.14 -19.00
C ALA A 261 -18.93 -7.82 -19.77
N GLY A 262 -17.65 -7.47 -19.96
CA GLY A 262 -17.24 -6.33 -20.79
C GLY A 262 -17.70 -6.48 -22.25
N HIS A 263 -17.56 -7.68 -22.82
CA HIS A 263 -18.05 -7.99 -24.15
C HIS A 263 -19.57 -7.82 -24.27
N ALA A 264 -20.30 -8.26 -23.25
CA ALA A 264 -21.76 -8.09 -23.18
C ALA A 264 -22.21 -6.63 -22.92
N GLY A 265 -21.28 -5.71 -22.75
CA GLY A 265 -21.57 -4.28 -22.58
C GLY A 265 -21.70 -3.82 -21.12
N VAL A 266 -21.32 -4.65 -20.18
CA VAL A 266 -21.33 -4.32 -18.75
C VAL A 266 -19.98 -3.76 -18.35
N ARG A 267 -19.94 -2.65 -17.59
CA ARG A 267 -18.70 -2.21 -16.95
C ARG A 267 -18.28 -3.24 -15.91
N ALA A 268 -17.17 -3.90 -16.18
CA ALA A 268 -16.67 -5.01 -15.40
C ALA A 268 -15.23 -4.80 -14.95
N MET A 269 -14.91 -5.28 -13.75
CA MET A 269 -13.55 -5.31 -13.27
C MET A 269 -13.24 -6.61 -12.52
N CYS A 270 -11.96 -6.85 -12.34
CA CYS A 270 -11.43 -7.85 -11.43
C CYS A 270 -10.20 -7.30 -10.69
N ALA A 271 -9.83 -7.94 -9.58
CA ALA A 271 -8.66 -7.57 -8.81
C ALA A 271 -7.92 -8.82 -8.31
N THR A 272 -6.59 -8.72 -8.25
CA THR A 272 -5.69 -9.78 -7.82
C THR A 272 -4.35 -9.20 -7.34
N SER A 273 -3.37 -10.06 -7.10
CA SER A 273 -1.96 -9.73 -6.84
C SER A 273 -1.07 -10.44 -7.86
N GLY A 274 0.24 -10.19 -7.85
CA GLY A 274 1.18 -10.65 -8.86
C GLY A 274 1.09 -12.13 -9.25
N GLY A 275 0.93 -13.03 -8.27
CA GLY A 275 0.77 -14.46 -8.54
C GLY A 275 -0.50 -14.80 -9.30
N GLY A 276 -1.63 -14.16 -8.98
CA GLY A 276 -2.87 -14.32 -9.72
C GLY A 276 -2.85 -13.60 -11.05
N PHE A 277 -2.22 -12.43 -11.13
CA PHE A 277 -2.03 -11.71 -12.40
C PHE A 277 -1.24 -12.55 -13.42
N ALA A 278 -0.28 -13.35 -12.96
CA ALA A 278 0.44 -14.29 -13.82
C ALA A 278 -0.49 -15.27 -14.56
N LEU A 279 -1.57 -15.70 -13.90
CA LEU A 279 -2.58 -16.57 -14.50
C LEU A 279 -3.54 -15.83 -15.47
N MET A 280 -3.63 -14.51 -15.38
CA MET A 280 -4.52 -13.68 -16.20
C MET A 280 -3.89 -13.24 -17.54
N THR A 281 -2.58 -13.37 -17.70
CA THR A 281 -1.82 -12.69 -18.76
C THR A 281 -2.30 -13.02 -20.16
N GLU A 282 -2.61 -14.28 -20.48
CA GLU A 282 -3.11 -14.67 -21.80
C GLU A 282 -4.46 -14.02 -22.12
N ALA A 283 -5.40 -14.06 -21.16
CA ALA A 283 -6.73 -13.49 -21.34
C ALA A 283 -6.70 -11.94 -21.50
N ILE A 284 -5.71 -11.26 -20.91
CA ILE A 284 -5.52 -9.82 -21.13
C ILE A 284 -5.18 -9.54 -22.60
N GLY A 285 -4.34 -10.37 -23.22
CA GLY A 285 -4.07 -10.30 -24.65
C GLY A 285 -5.31 -10.57 -25.51
N GLN A 286 -6.15 -11.52 -25.08
CA GLN A 286 -7.45 -11.77 -25.72
C GLN A 286 -8.35 -10.54 -25.67
N ALA A 287 -8.43 -9.84 -24.52
CA ALA A 287 -9.19 -8.60 -24.41
C ALA A 287 -8.69 -7.53 -25.39
N GLY A 288 -7.38 -7.42 -25.57
CA GLY A 288 -6.76 -6.53 -26.56
C GLY A 288 -7.08 -6.95 -28.01
N MET A 289 -7.06 -8.25 -28.30
CA MET A 289 -7.37 -8.82 -29.60
C MET A 289 -8.84 -8.61 -29.99
N THR A 290 -9.76 -8.89 -29.08
CA THR A 290 -11.21 -8.75 -29.29
C THR A 290 -11.71 -7.31 -29.10
N GLU A 291 -10.81 -6.40 -28.73
CA GLU A 291 -11.12 -5.00 -28.44
C GLU A 291 -12.24 -4.87 -27.39
N THR A 292 -12.11 -5.65 -26.32
CA THR A 292 -13.06 -5.71 -25.22
C THR A 292 -12.56 -4.90 -24.04
N PRO A 293 -13.36 -3.94 -23.53
CA PRO A 293 -12.98 -3.17 -22.35
C PRO A 293 -13.04 -4.02 -21.08
N VAL A 294 -12.01 -3.93 -20.26
CA VAL A 294 -11.96 -4.53 -18.93
C VAL A 294 -11.00 -3.74 -18.04
N VAL A 295 -11.32 -3.61 -16.75
CA VAL A 295 -10.44 -3.00 -15.76
C VAL A 295 -9.90 -4.10 -14.85
N ILE A 296 -8.59 -4.13 -14.67
CA ILE A 296 -7.89 -5.10 -13.83
C ILE A 296 -7.10 -4.32 -12.79
N ILE A 297 -7.27 -4.63 -11.53
CA ILE A 297 -6.48 -4.04 -10.44
C ILE A 297 -5.48 -5.10 -9.98
N GLU A 298 -4.21 -4.83 -10.19
CA GLU A 298 -3.11 -5.62 -9.66
C GLU A 298 -2.55 -4.90 -8.42
N VAL A 299 -2.58 -5.59 -7.27
CA VAL A 299 -2.08 -5.07 -6.00
C VAL A 299 -0.82 -5.84 -5.63
N GLN A 300 0.33 -5.21 -5.81
CA GLN A 300 1.64 -5.80 -5.59
C GLN A 300 1.88 -6.14 -4.12
N ARG A 301 2.64 -7.19 -3.89
CA ARG A 301 3.16 -7.62 -2.59
C ARG A 301 4.56 -8.19 -2.77
N GLY A 302 5.28 -8.43 -1.68
CA GLY A 302 6.60 -9.05 -1.75
C GLY A 302 6.58 -10.41 -2.45
N GLY A 303 7.29 -10.52 -3.58
CA GLY A 303 7.47 -11.72 -4.38
C GLY A 303 8.78 -12.45 -4.07
N PRO A 304 9.19 -13.45 -4.89
CA PRO A 304 8.43 -14.13 -5.96
C PRO A 304 7.45 -15.21 -5.42
N SER A 305 6.57 -15.72 -6.28
CA SER A 305 5.55 -16.73 -5.96
C SER A 305 4.62 -16.26 -4.84
N THR A 306 4.39 -17.04 -3.80
CA THR A 306 3.63 -16.61 -2.63
C THR A 306 4.33 -15.48 -1.88
N GLY A 307 5.66 -15.49 -1.86
CA GLY A 307 6.51 -14.45 -1.31
C GLY A 307 6.19 -14.11 0.14
N VAL A 308 6.04 -12.81 0.40
CA VAL A 308 5.64 -12.26 1.70
C VAL A 308 4.25 -11.62 1.58
N PRO A 309 3.15 -12.39 1.76
CA PRO A 309 1.80 -11.99 1.32
C PRO A 309 1.24 -10.73 1.96
N THR A 310 1.75 -10.34 3.12
CA THR A 310 1.25 -9.22 3.94
C THR A 310 2.24 -8.06 4.03
N LYS A 311 3.17 -8.00 3.08
CA LYS A 311 4.20 -6.98 2.99
C LYS A 311 4.26 -6.33 1.61
N THR A 312 4.69 -5.08 1.56
CA THR A 312 4.68 -4.28 0.34
C THR A 312 5.94 -4.43 -0.50
N GLU A 313 5.80 -4.39 -1.80
CA GLU A 313 6.90 -4.28 -2.77
C GLU A 313 6.35 -3.68 -4.07
N GLN A 314 7.21 -3.14 -4.94
CA GLN A 314 6.86 -2.64 -6.29
C GLN A 314 7.61 -3.47 -7.36
N ALA A 315 7.47 -4.81 -7.31
CA ALA A 315 8.29 -5.73 -8.09
C ALA A 315 7.57 -6.38 -9.29
N ASP A 316 6.32 -6.02 -9.56
CA ASP A 316 5.50 -6.64 -10.60
C ASP A 316 5.35 -5.80 -11.88
N LEU A 317 6.01 -4.62 -11.97
CA LEU A 317 5.92 -3.74 -13.14
C LEU A 317 6.32 -4.46 -14.43
N ASN A 318 7.42 -5.20 -14.42
CA ASN A 318 7.87 -5.97 -15.60
C ASN A 318 6.85 -7.02 -16.03
N GLN A 319 6.18 -7.67 -15.06
CA GLN A 319 5.15 -8.66 -15.34
C GLN A 319 3.90 -8.01 -15.94
N VAL A 320 3.46 -6.89 -15.39
CA VAL A 320 2.29 -6.14 -15.88
C VAL A 320 2.57 -5.56 -17.27
N TYR A 321 3.75 -5.00 -17.47
CA TYR A 321 4.16 -4.48 -18.77
C TYR A 321 4.33 -5.58 -19.82
N GLY A 322 4.87 -6.74 -19.45
CA GLY A 322 5.07 -7.90 -20.31
C GLY A 322 3.87 -8.85 -20.39
N ALA A 323 2.70 -8.49 -19.83
CA ALA A 323 1.54 -9.37 -19.83
C ALA A 323 1.10 -9.74 -21.25
N SER A 324 0.88 -11.06 -21.48
CA SER A 324 0.53 -11.70 -22.76
C SER A 324 1.64 -11.64 -23.81
N GLN A 325 1.47 -12.49 -24.82
CA GLN A 325 2.34 -12.54 -26.00
C GLN A 325 1.89 -11.53 -27.06
N GLY A 326 2.83 -11.06 -27.87
CA GLY A 326 2.57 -10.16 -29.00
C GLY A 326 2.27 -8.72 -28.59
N ASP A 327 2.00 -7.89 -29.60
CA ASP A 327 1.69 -6.48 -29.43
C ASP A 327 0.18 -6.24 -29.46
N TYR A 328 -0.35 -5.62 -28.43
CA TYR A 328 -1.76 -5.24 -28.33
C TYR A 328 -1.92 -3.93 -27.55
N PRO A 329 -3.01 -3.16 -27.82
CA PRO A 329 -3.25 -1.92 -27.08
C PRO A 329 -3.67 -2.21 -25.64
N ARG A 330 -3.04 -1.51 -24.68
CA ARG A 330 -3.36 -1.58 -23.25
C ARG A 330 -3.02 -0.28 -22.56
N CYS A 331 -3.52 -0.09 -21.36
CA CYS A 331 -3.15 1.04 -20.51
C CYS A 331 -2.68 0.52 -19.15
N ILE A 332 -1.64 1.14 -18.58
CA ILE A 332 -1.10 0.82 -17.24
C ILE A 332 -1.03 2.12 -16.44
N ILE A 333 -1.75 2.16 -15.31
CA ILE A 333 -1.87 3.34 -14.46
C ILE A 333 -1.47 2.97 -13.03
N ALA A 334 -0.58 3.76 -12.41
CA ALA A 334 -0.14 3.60 -11.04
C ALA A 334 -0.64 4.77 -10.17
N PRO A 335 -1.68 4.60 -9.37
CA PRO A 335 -2.20 5.65 -8.51
C PRO A 335 -1.20 6.04 -7.43
N THR A 336 -1.29 7.29 -6.96
CA THR A 336 -0.29 7.92 -6.09
C THR A 336 -0.72 8.06 -4.63
N THR A 337 -2.03 8.19 -4.39
CA THR A 337 -2.63 8.41 -3.07
C THR A 337 -3.96 7.68 -2.96
N THR A 338 -4.47 7.52 -1.75
CA THR A 338 -5.79 6.90 -1.52
C THR A 338 -6.91 7.63 -2.27
N ALA A 339 -6.91 8.95 -2.28
CA ALA A 339 -7.90 9.70 -3.06
C ALA A 339 -7.73 9.48 -4.57
N ASP A 340 -6.48 9.36 -5.04
CA ASP A 340 -6.19 9.08 -6.45
C ASP A 340 -6.60 7.66 -6.87
N CYS A 341 -6.65 6.68 -5.95
CA CYS A 341 -7.22 5.35 -6.23
C CYS A 341 -8.68 5.44 -6.69
N PHE A 342 -9.50 6.30 -6.06
CA PHE A 342 -10.88 6.55 -6.48
C PHE A 342 -10.93 7.12 -7.91
N HIS A 343 -10.18 8.18 -8.16
CA HIS A 343 -10.17 8.85 -9.46
C HIS A 343 -9.59 7.97 -10.56
N THR A 344 -8.55 7.21 -10.24
CA THR A 344 -7.93 6.25 -11.18
C THR A 344 -8.91 5.12 -11.55
N ALA A 345 -9.73 4.63 -10.61
CA ALA A 345 -10.76 3.66 -10.96
C ALA A 345 -11.80 4.24 -11.93
N VAL A 346 -12.26 5.48 -11.72
CA VAL A 346 -13.18 6.17 -12.63
C VAL A 346 -12.55 6.34 -14.02
N GLU A 347 -11.32 6.84 -14.05
CA GLU A 347 -10.55 7.06 -15.27
C GLU A 347 -10.35 5.74 -16.05
N ALA A 348 -9.95 4.68 -15.37
CA ALA A 348 -9.71 3.38 -15.98
C ALA A 348 -10.95 2.82 -16.70
N PHE A 349 -12.13 2.93 -16.10
CA PHE A 349 -13.37 2.51 -16.77
C PHE A 349 -13.70 3.35 -17.99
N ASN A 350 -13.51 4.65 -17.94
CA ASN A 350 -13.76 5.54 -19.07
C ASN A 350 -12.78 5.25 -20.21
N LEU A 351 -11.49 5.14 -19.90
CA LEU A 351 -10.47 4.82 -20.90
C LEU A 351 -10.67 3.43 -21.53
N ALA A 352 -10.99 2.43 -20.70
CA ALA A 352 -11.23 1.07 -21.20
C ALA A 352 -12.37 1.04 -22.23
N GLU A 353 -13.48 1.70 -21.97
CA GLU A 353 -14.62 1.72 -22.88
C GLU A 353 -14.41 2.64 -24.09
N LYS A 354 -13.82 3.84 -23.87
CA LYS A 354 -13.55 4.79 -24.93
C LYS A 354 -12.60 4.22 -25.99
N TYR A 355 -11.52 3.58 -25.53
CA TYR A 355 -10.50 3.02 -26.41
C TYR A 355 -10.68 1.52 -26.69
N GLN A 356 -11.65 0.86 -26.04
CA GLN A 356 -11.94 -0.57 -26.22
C GLN A 356 -10.67 -1.43 -26.02
N LEU A 357 -10.09 -1.36 -24.82
CA LEU A 357 -8.85 -2.04 -24.47
C LEU A 357 -8.82 -2.41 -22.96
N PRO A 358 -7.97 -3.36 -22.55
CA PRO A 358 -7.74 -3.62 -21.14
C PRO A 358 -6.96 -2.48 -20.49
N VAL A 359 -7.41 -2.06 -19.31
CA VAL A 359 -6.70 -1.11 -18.42
C VAL A 359 -6.29 -1.82 -17.15
N THR A 360 -4.99 -1.86 -16.88
CA THR A 360 -4.45 -2.40 -15.63
C THR A 360 -4.08 -1.24 -14.71
N ILE A 361 -4.66 -1.24 -13.52
CA ILE A 361 -4.24 -0.38 -12.41
C ILE A 361 -3.23 -1.19 -11.61
N ILE A 362 -2.01 -0.68 -11.49
CA ILE A 362 -0.96 -1.30 -10.69
C ILE A 362 -0.78 -0.51 -9.39
N SER A 363 -1.21 -1.10 -8.29
CA SER A 363 -1.07 -0.59 -6.93
C SER A 363 -0.13 -1.48 -6.13
N ASP A 364 0.04 -1.22 -4.86
CA ASP A 364 0.77 -2.10 -3.94
C ASP A 364 0.06 -2.17 -2.58
N LEU A 365 0.53 -3.08 -1.72
CA LEU A 365 -0.06 -3.31 -0.41
C LEU A 365 -0.07 -2.04 0.45
N LEU A 366 1.01 -1.22 0.38
CA LEU A 366 1.10 0.00 1.17
C LEU A 366 -0.03 0.98 0.86
N LEU A 367 -0.27 1.26 -0.42
CA LEU A 367 -1.34 2.15 -0.84
C LEU A 367 -2.73 1.52 -0.66
N SER A 368 -2.84 0.22 -0.88
CA SER A 368 -4.12 -0.48 -0.96
C SER A 368 -4.74 -0.85 0.39
N GLU A 369 -3.92 -1.21 1.39
CA GLU A 369 -4.41 -1.76 2.66
C GLU A 369 -4.27 -0.79 3.84
N HIS A 370 -3.47 0.29 3.70
CA HIS A 370 -3.23 1.20 4.81
C HIS A 370 -4.13 2.43 4.71
N PRO A 371 -4.99 2.66 5.74
CA PRO A 371 -5.92 3.77 5.68
C PRO A 371 -5.26 5.10 6.03
N GLU A 372 -5.67 6.12 5.32
CA GLU A 372 -5.34 7.52 5.60
C GLU A 372 -6.59 8.40 5.61
N THR A 373 -6.49 9.56 6.25
CA THR A 373 -7.52 10.59 6.10
C THR A 373 -7.35 11.31 4.78
N ILE A 374 -8.45 11.45 4.05
CA ILE A 374 -8.52 12.25 2.82
C ILE A 374 -9.32 13.51 3.05
N GLU A 375 -9.11 14.53 2.21
CA GLU A 375 -9.87 15.78 2.33
C GLU A 375 -11.37 15.57 2.14
N ALA A 376 -12.16 16.30 2.92
CA ALA A 376 -13.61 16.31 2.74
C ALA A 376 -13.93 16.80 1.31
N GLY A 377 -14.66 15.98 0.55
CA GLY A 377 -14.98 16.29 -0.84
C GLY A 377 -13.90 15.90 -1.87
N ALA A 378 -12.80 15.26 -1.46
CA ALA A 378 -11.82 14.72 -2.41
C ALA A 378 -12.42 13.62 -3.31
N LEU A 379 -13.40 12.87 -2.81
CA LEU A 379 -14.13 11.88 -3.59
C LEU A 379 -15.37 12.53 -4.22
N GLN A 380 -15.32 12.79 -5.49
CA GLN A 380 -16.43 13.37 -6.25
C GLN A 380 -17.24 12.23 -6.89
N TYR A 381 -18.41 11.92 -6.32
CA TYR A 381 -19.24 10.79 -6.80
C TYR A 381 -20.04 11.10 -8.07
N ASP A 382 -20.26 12.38 -8.37
CA ASP A 382 -20.87 12.82 -9.65
C ASP A 382 -19.78 12.90 -10.71
N VAL A 383 -19.46 11.74 -11.28
CA VAL A 383 -18.39 11.57 -12.26
C VAL A 383 -18.95 11.31 -13.66
N PRO A 384 -18.28 11.77 -14.72
CA PRO A 384 -18.68 11.45 -16.08
C PRO A 384 -18.52 9.95 -16.35
N VAL A 385 -19.57 9.33 -16.89
CA VAL A 385 -19.57 7.93 -17.32
C VAL A 385 -19.49 7.90 -18.82
N GLU A 386 -18.26 7.79 -19.36
CA GLU A 386 -18.01 7.78 -20.80
C GLU A 386 -17.99 6.34 -21.33
N ARG A 387 -18.94 6.01 -22.21
CA ARG A 387 -19.13 4.67 -22.78
C ARG A 387 -18.44 4.47 -24.15
N GLY A 388 -17.78 5.52 -24.66
CA GLY A 388 -17.18 5.50 -26.00
C GLY A 388 -18.21 5.41 -27.13
N GLU A 389 -17.81 4.86 -28.28
CA GLU A 389 -18.64 4.76 -29.47
C GLU A 389 -19.56 3.53 -29.44
N ILE A 390 -20.55 3.51 -28.53
CA ILE A 390 -21.58 2.46 -28.50
C ILE A 390 -22.67 2.76 -29.53
N VAL A 391 -22.99 1.76 -30.32
CA VAL A 391 -24.03 1.82 -31.36
C VAL A 391 -25.34 1.29 -30.78
N GLY A 392 -26.36 2.15 -30.70
CA GLY A 392 -27.70 1.74 -30.27
C GLY A 392 -28.60 1.19 -31.40
N ASN A 393 -28.27 1.51 -32.64
CA ASN A 393 -28.95 1.05 -33.84
C ASN A 393 -27.99 1.14 -35.03
N TRP A 394 -28.09 0.21 -35.96
CA TRP A 394 -27.32 0.25 -37.22
C TRP A 394 -28.27 0.20 -38.43
N PRO A 395 -28.59 1.39 -39.02
CA PRO A 395 -29.47 1.47 -40.17
C PRO A 395 -28.91 0.67 -41.39
N GLU A 396 -29.75 0.03 -42.15
CA GLU A 396 -29.35 -0.68 -43.37
C GLU A 396 -28.65 0.24 -44.40
N SER A 397 -29.00 1.54 -44.39
CA SER A 397 -28.34 2.53 -45.22
C SER A 397 -26.84 2.67 -44.98
N ASN A 398 -26.35 2.26 -43.82
CA ASN A 398 -24.92 2.26 -43.47
C ASN A 398 -24.18 1.03 -43.97
N GLY A 399 -24.89 0.11 -44.66
CA GLY A 399 -24.35 -1.19 -45.11
C GLY A 399 -24.12 -2.17 -43.96
N LYS A 400 -23.37 -3.21 -44.22
CA LYS A 400 -23.08 -4.27 -43.24
C LYS A 400 -22.27 -3.71 -42.06
N TYR A 401 -22.71 -4.01 -40.84
CA TYR A 401 -21.97 -3.67 -39.62
C TYR A 401 -20.63 -4.42 -39.58
N LYS A 402 -19.56 -3.66 -39.27
CA LYS A 402 -18.20 -4.17 -39.08
C LYS A 402 -17.70 -3.86 -37.70
N ARG A 403 -17.66 -4.86 -36.84
CA ARG A 403 -17.24 -4.70 -35.44
C ARG A 403 -15.82 -4.13 -35.31
N TYR A 404 -14.95 -4.49 -36.25
CA TYR A 404 -13.54 -4.11 -36.26
C TYR A 404 -13.18 -3.17 -37.42
N ALA A 405 -14.12 -2.34 -37.83
CA ALA A 405 -13.98 -1.39 -38.94
C ALA A 405 -12.68 -0.59 -38.85
N PHE A 406 -12.00 -0.39 -39.99
CA PHE A 406 -10.80 0.43 -40.05
C PHE A 406 -11.19 1.91 -39.97
N THR A 407 -10.85 2.55 -38.82
CA THR A 407 -11.15 3.96 -38.56
C THR A 407 -9.88 4.80 -38.45
N ARG A 408 -10.00 6.11 -38.55
CA ARG A 408 -8.86 7.04 -38.36
C ARG A 408 -8.33 7.03 -36.93
N SER A 409 -9.22 6.89 -35.94
CA SER A 409 -8.88 6.85 -34.53
C SER A 409 -8.32 5.48 -34.07
N GLY A 410 -8.59 4.41 -34.84
CA GLY A 410 -8.38 3.04 -34.42
C GLY A 410 -9.50 2.46 -33.56
N VAL A 411 -10.43 3.30 -33.07
CA VAL A 411 -11.62 2.87 -32.32
C VAL A 411 -12.75 2.62 -33.31
N SER A 412 -13.37 1.45 -33.25
CA SER A 412 -14.50 1.06 -34.10
C SER A 412 -15.81 1.24 -33.35
N PRO A 413 -16.93 1.60 -34.04
CA PRO A 413 -18.25 1.58 -33.46
C PRO A 413 -18.56 0.21 -32.83
N ARG A 414 -18.92 0.18 -31.56
CA ARG A 414 -19.19 -1.05 -30.80
C ARG A 414 -20.69 -1.26 -30.59
N ALA A 415 -21.25 -2.28 -31.22
CA ALA A 415 -22.58 -2.74 -30.91
C ALA A 415 -22.56 -3.76 -29.77
N LEU A 416 -23.55 -3.66 -28.89
CA LEU A 416 -23.75 -4.62 -27.82
C LEU A 416 -24.56 -5.80 -28.34
N PRO A 417 -24.39 -7.03 -27.79
CA PRO A 417 -25.21 -8.17 -28.14
C PRO A 417 -26.71 -7.85 -28.04
N GLY A 418 -27.47 -8.16 -29.09
CA GLY A 418 -28.91 -7.85 -29.20
C GLY A 418 -29.23 -6.50 -29.89
N THR A 419 -28.23 -5.73 -30.32
CA THR A 419 -28.47 -4.54 -31.16
C THR A 419 -28.88 -4.97 -32.58
N ASP A 420 -29.96 -4.41 -33.11
CA ASP A 420 -30.48 -4.74 -34.44
C ASP A 420 -29.47 -4.46 -35.55
N ASN A 421 -29.43 -5.35 -36.55
CA ASN A 421 -28.56 -5.29 -37.73
C ASN A 421 -27.04 -5.25 -37.43
N THR A 422 -26.61 -5.76 -36.28
CA THR A 422 -25.20 -5.74 -35.85
C THR A 422 -24.60 -7.12 -35.63
N VAL A 423 -25.06 -8.14 -36.32
CA VAL A 423 -24.48 -9.48 -36.20
C VAL A 423 -23.06 -9.49 -36.76
N TYR A 424 -22.13 -10.01 -35.98
CA TYR A 424 -20.72 -10.15 -36.34
C TYR A 424 -20.11 -11.42 -35.73
N VAL A 425 -18.96 -11.83 -36.22
CA VAL A 425 -18.16 -12.89 -35.61
C VAL A 425 -17.21 -12.30 -34.58
N ALA A 426 -17.31 -12.77 -33.35
CA ALA A 426 -16.38 -12.40 -32.28
C ALA A 426 -15.21 -13.39 -32.25
N ALA A 427 -14.31 -13.28 -33.21
CA ALA A 427 -13.15 -14.15 -33.30
C ALA A 427 -12.09 -13.79 -32.23
N THR A 428 -11.49 -14.83 -31.67
CA THR A 428 -10.34 -14.69 -30.72
C THR A 428 -9.00 -14.79 -31.43
N ASP A 429 -8.99 -15.37 -32.65
CA ASP A 429 -7.85 -15.38 -33.54
C ASP A 429 -7.77 -14.05 -34.31
N ASP A 430 -6.67 -13.83 -35.01
CA ASP A 430 -6.55 -12.63 -35.83
C ASP A 430 -7.55 -12.63 -37.00
N HIS A 431 -8.18 -11.50 -37.24
CA HIS A 431 -9.39 -11.38 -38.01
C HIS A 431 -9.43 -10.07 -38.81
N ASP A 432 -10.29 -10.01 -39.81
CA ASP A 432 -10.57 -8.80 -40.58
C ASP A 432 -11.58 -7.85 -39.88
N GLU A 433 -12.06 -6.85 -40.62
CA GLU A 433 -13.04 -5.88 -40.10
C GLU A 433 -14.38 -6.50 -39.67
N GLU A 434 -14.73 -7.65 -40.22
CA GLU A 434 -15.98 -8.36 -39.96
C GLU A 434 -15.85 -9.47 -38.90
N GLY A 435 -14.62 -9.72 -38.43
CA GLY A 435 -14.30 -10.81 -37.52
C GLY A 435 -14.00 -12.13 -38.22
N ILE A 436 -13.83 -12.13 -39.55
CA ILE A 436 -13.47 -13.34 -40.28
C ILE A 436 -11.99 -13.64 -40.07
N LEU A 437 -11.69 -14.88 -39.72
CA LEU A 437 -10.33 -15.33 -39.46
C LEU A 437 -9.41 -15.13 -40.67
N ILE A 438 -8.22 -14.66 -40.44
CA ILE A 438 -7.16 -14.47 -41.46
C ILE A 438 -5.97 -15.40 -41.21
N SER A 439 -6.06 -16.28 -40.25
CA SER A 439 -4.99 -17.18 -39.80
C SER A 439 -5.08 -18.60 -40.32
N ASP A 440 -6.18 -18.93 -41.02
CA ASP A 440 -6.45 -20.30 -41.48
C ASP A 440 -5.77 -20.61 -42.84
N VAL A 441 -6.47 -21.21 -43.78
CA VAL A 441 -5.93 -21.70 -45.07
C VAL A 441 -5.25 -20.57 -45.88
N PHE A 442 -5.67 -19.33 -45.70
CA PHE A 442 -5.10 -18.16 -46.39
C PHE A 442 -4.81 -17.03 -45.41
N THR A 443 -3.58 -16.95 -44.89
CA THR A 443 -3.13 -15.77 -44.20
C THR A 443 -2.93 -14.63 -45.19
N SER A 444 -3.61 -13.49 -44.94
CA SER A 444 -3.38 -12.27 -45.72
C SER A 444 -2.44 -11.31 -44.93
N PRO A 445 -1.15 -11.22 -45.28
CA PRO A 445 -0.22 -10.32 -44.61
C PRO A 445 -0.65 -8.85 -44.66
N ALA A 446 -1.31 -8.47 -45.75
CA ALA A 446 -1.80 -7.09 -45.92
C ALA A 446 -2.95 -6.76 -44.95
N VAL A 447 -3.90 -7.66 -44.76
CA VAL A 447 -5.00 -7.52 -43.81
C VAL A 447 -4.45 -7.56 -42.39
N ARG A 448 -3.58 -8.52 -42.06
CA ARG A 448 -2.94 -8.65 -40.76
C ARG A 448 -2.25 -7.34 -40.33
N ARG A 449 -1.44 -6.76 -41.23
CA ARG A 449 -0.78 -5.48 -40.97
C ARG A 449 -1.78 -4.36 -40.70
N LYS A 450 -2.82 -4.22 -41.54
CA LYS A 450 -3.84 -3.17 -41.37
C LYS A 450 -4.61 -3.29 -40.06
N VAL A 451 -4.97 -4.49 -39.65
CA VAL A 451 -5.67 -4.75 -38.38
C VAL A 451 -4.77 -4.38 -37.22
N GLN A 452 -3.51 -4.78 -37.24
CA GLN A 452 -2.55 -4.45 -36.18
C GLN A 452 -2.31 -2.93 -36.12
N GLU A 453 -2.06 -2.28 -37.22
CA GLU A 453 -1.93 -0.82 -37.31
C GLU A 453 -3.18 -0.09 -36.78
N LYS A 454 -4.36 -0.61 -37.09
CA LYS A 454 -5.63 -0.05 -36.60
C LYS A 454 -5.74 -0.20 -35.07
N ARG A 455 -5.48 -1.38 -34.52
CA ARG A 455 -5.53 -1.61 -33.07
C ARG A 455 -4.54 -0.72 -32.33
N MET A 456 -3.29 -0.66 -32.78
CA MET A 456 -2.23 0.11 -32.11
C MET A 456 -2.43 1.63 -32.25
N ARG A 457 -3.10 2.11 -33.29
CA ARG A 457 -3.39 3.55 -33.48
C ARG A 457 -4.21 4.16 -32.35
N LYS A 458 -4.96 3.35 -31.59
CA LYS A 458 -5.68 3.81 -30.39
C LYS A 458 -4.73 4.43 -29.38
N MET A 459 -3.51 3.91 -29.28
CA MET A 459 -2.50 4.36 -28.33
C MET A 459 -2.09 5.81 -28.56
N ASP A 460 -2.09 6.31 -29.80
CA ASP A 460 -1.83 7.71 -30.11
C ASP A 460 -2.92 8.63 -29.54
N GLY A 461 -4.18 8.17 -29.62
CA GLY A 461 -5.33 8.88 -29.04
C GLY A 461 -5.27 8.89 -27.52
N LEU A 462 -5.00 7.73 -26.94
CA LEU A 462 -4.89 7.55 -25.51
C LEU A 462 -3.74 8.41 -24.92
N LEU A 463 -2.55 8.39 -25.53
CA LEU A 463 -1.42 9.18 -25.07
C LEU A 463 -1.72 10.68 -25.06
N ARG A 464 -2.43 11.21 -26.08
CA ARG A 464 -2.82 12.63 -26.10
C ARG A 464 -3.84 13.01 -25.03
N GLU A 465 -4.63 12.07 -24.55
CA GLU A 465 -5.63 12.30 -23.49
C GLU A 465 -5.01 12.25 -22.09
N LEU A 466 -4.04 11.38 -21.88
CA LEU A 466 -3.35 11.26 -20.61
C LEU A 466 -2.45 12.49 -20.35
N PRO A 467 -2.46 13.07 -19.14
CA PRO A 467 -1.55 14.16 -18.84
C PRO A 467 -0.09 13.67 -18.73
N PRO A 468 0.89 14.45 -19.21
CA PRO A 468 2.30 14.14 -19.02
C PRO A 468 2.70 14.22 -17.53
N PRO A 469 3.84 13.63 -17.14
CA PRO A 469 4.37 13.78 -15.79
C PRO A 469 4.66 15.25 -15.49
N VAL A 470 4.65 15.61 -14.20
CA VAL A 470 4.90 16.99 -13.75
C VAL A 470 6.08 17.00 -12.79
N LEU A 471 6.97 17.97 -12.96
CA LEU A 471 8.05 18.24 -12.02
C LEU A 471 7.50 19.11 -10.87
N GLU A 472 7.39 18.53 -9.69
CA GLU A 472 6.88 19.18 -8.48
C GLU A 472 8.02 19.72 -7.62
N GLY A 473 7.98 20.99 -7.26
CA GLY A 473 8.99 21.67 -6.43
C GLY A 473 9.83 22.67 -7.20
N PRO A 474 10.98 23.11 -6.64
CA PRO A 474 11.82 24.13 -7.27
C PRO A 474 12.41 23.65 -8.60
N PRO A 475 12.25 24.42 -9.70
CA PRO A 475 12.69 24.00 -11.03
C PRO A 475 14.23 23.93 -11.18
N ASP A 476 14.95 24.59 -10.27
CA ASP A 476 16.42 24.65 -10.24
C ASP A 476 17.03 23.78 -9.12
N ALA A 477 16.27 22.78 -8.66
CA ALA A 477 16.70 21.85 -7.61
C ALA A 477 18.09 21.24 -7.89
N GLU A 478 18.79 20.88 -6.81
CA GLU A 478 20.08 20.20 -6.89
C GLU A 478 19.91 18.73 -7.22
N VAL A 479 18.79 18.15 -6.74
CA VAL A 479 18.46 16.74 -6.91
C VAL A 479 17.00 16.60 -7.33
N THR A 480 16.73 15.72 -8.28
CA THR A 480 15.39 15.30 -8.69
C THR A 480 15.16 13.85 -8.26
N LEU A 481 14.19 13.64 -7.39
CA LEU A 481 13.75 12.31 -6.99
C LEU A 481 12.69 11.81 -7.95
N ILE A 482 12.95 10.66 -8.57
CA ILE A 482 12.07 10.03 -9.55
C ILE A 482 11.36 8.88 -8.87
N GLY A 483 10.02 8.83 -8.96
CA GLY A 483 9.23 7.76 -8.37
C GLY A 483 7.96 7.45 -9.14
N TRP A 484 7.24 6.41 -8.72
CA TRP A 484 5.96 6.00 -9.26
C TRP A 484 5.08 5.33 -8.19
N GLY A 485 3.76 5.30 -8.42
CA GLY A 485 2.82 4.64 -7.50
C GLY A 485 2.90 5.19 -6.08
N SER A 486 2.89 4.31 -5.09
CA SER A 486 2.84 4.64 -3.66
C SER A 486 4.07 5.40 -3.13
N SER A 487 5.18 5.44 -3.86
CA SER A 487 6.37 6.19 -3.43
C SER A 487 6.18 7.71 -3.44
N TYR A 488 5.06 8.21 -4.00
CA TYR A 488 4.76 9.64 -4.10
C TYR A 488 4.86 10.36 -2.75
N GLY A 489 4.13 9.86 -1.77
CA GLY A 489 3.99 10.53 -0.47
C GLY A 489 5.28 10.54 0.34
N VAL A 490 5.98 9.42 0.39
CA VAL A 490 7.23 9.29 1.16
C VAL A 490 8.38 10.11 0.55
N ILE A 491 8.45 10.20 -0.79
CA ILE A 491 9.41 11.07 -1.49
C ILE A 491 9.13 12.54 -1.14
N ARG A 492 7.87 12.95 -1.14
CA ARG A 492 7.47 14.31 -0.79
C ARG A 492 7.93 14.70 0.61
N GLU A 493 7.68 13.85 1.61
CA GLU A 493 8.15 14.11 2.99
C GLU A 493 9.67 14.08 3.11
N ALA A 494 10.37 13.22 2.36
CA ALA A 494 11.83 13.25 2.30
C ALA A 494 12.38 14.57 1.73
N ILE A 495 11.73 15.13 0.71
CA ILE A 495 12.07 16.45 0.15
C ILE A 495 11.87 17.55 1.20
N GLU A 496 10.81 17.49 2.00
CA GLU A 496 10.59 18.44 3.10
C GLU A 496 11.70 18.37 4.16
N GLN A 497 12.18 17.15 4.49
CA GLN A 497 13.31 16.96 5.40
C GLN A 497 14.62 17.50 4.81
N LEU A 498 14.91 17.21 3.54
CA LEU A 498 16.08 17.74 2.83
C LEU A 498 16.06 19.27 2.78
N ALA A 499 14.90 19.87 2.53
CA ALA A 499 14.74 21.32 2.52
C ALA A 499 15.01 21.95 3.88
N ALA A 500 14.63 21.29 4.99
CA ALA A 500 14.95 21.75 6.35
C ALA A 500 16.46 21.74 6.64
N GLU A 501 17.23 20.93 5.90
CA GLU A 501 18.69 20.84 5.97
C GLU A 501 19.40 21.74 4.92
N GLY A 502 18.63 22.49 4.11
CA GLY A 502 19.15 23.40 3.09
C GLY A 502 19.42 22.75 1.72
N ILE A 503 19.07 21.48 1.53
CA ILE A 503 19.21 20.77 0.25
C ILE A 503 17.94 20.98 -0.56
N ARG A 504 18.07 21.55 -1.75
CA ARG A 504 16.93 21.80 -2.66
C ARG A 504 16.69 20.58 -3.55
N ALA A 505 15.62 19.88 -3.27
CA ALA A 505 15.16 18.74 -4.05
C ALA A 505 13.78 19.00 -4.67
N ASN A 506 13.48 18.30 -5.77
CA ASN A 506 12.16 18.26 -6.40
C ASN A 506 11.79 16.81 -6.75
N GLN A 507 10.54 16.62 -7.16
CA GLN A 507 10.01 15.30 -7.48
C GLN A 507 9.52 15.24 -8.92
N LEU A 508 9.90 14.19 -9.66
CA LEU A 508 9.31 13.82 -10.95
C LEU A 508 8.61 12.47 -10.77
N HIS A 509 7.28 12.50 -10.68
CA HIS A 509 6.49 11.32 -10.39
C HIS A 509 5.70 10.84 -11.59
N PHE A 510 5.63 9.52 -11.80
CA PHE A 510 4.96 8.90 -12.93
C PHE A 510 3.74 8.11 -12.49
N LYS A 511 2.57 8.55 -12.95
CA LYS A 511 1.29 7.85 -12.78
C LYS A 511 0.98 6.95 -13.98
N TYR A 512 1.20 7.43 -15.20
CA TYR A 512 0.90 6.70 -16.43
C TYR A 512 2.17 5.98 -16.92
N LEU A 513 2.17 4.66 -16.81
CA LEU A 513 3.32 3.83 -17.15
C LEU A 513 3.24 3.30 -18.58
N HIS A 514 2.03 3.21 -19.16
CA HIS A 514 1.82 2.86 -20.56
C HIS A 514 0.44 3.34 -21.04
N PRO A 515 0.33 4.04 -22.21
CA PRO A 515 1.43 4.58 -23.00
C PRO A 515 2.26 5.60 -22.23
N PHE A 516 3.52 5.76 -22.62
CA PHE A 516 4.48 6.59 -21.89
C PHE A 516 4.74 7.92 -22.61
N HIS A 517 4.77 9.03 -21.87
CA HIS A 517 5.10 10.37 -22.38
C HIS A 517 6.61 10.56 -22.55
N SER A 518 7.21 9.81 -23.50
CA SER A 518 8.66 9.69 -23.64
C SER A 518 9.34 11.03 -23.96
N ALA A 519 8.73 11.85 -24.81
CA ALA A 519 9.30 13.14 -25.24
C ALA A 519 9.28 14.17 -24.09
N GLU A 520 8.13 14.30 -23.41
CA GLU A 520 7.95 15.21 -22.29
C GLU A 520 8.80 14.81 -21.08
N ALA A 521 8.84 13.52 -20.77
CA ALA A 521 9.69 12.99 -19.70
C ALA A 521 11.18 13.26 -19.99
N LEU A 522 11.63 12.98 -21.21
CA LEU A 522 13.03 13.22 -21.62
C LEU A 522 13.40 14.71 -21.54
N ASP A 523 12.51 15.60 -21.97
CA ASP A 523 12.74 17.04 -21.89
C ASP A 523 12.91 17.52 -20.44
N MET A 524 12.08 17.00 -19.50
CA MET A 524 12.22 17.29 -18.08
C MET A 524 13.52 16.71 -17.49
N LEU A 525 13.79 15.45 -17.76
CA LEU A 525 14.98 14.76 -17.24
C LEU A 525 16.30 15.43 -17.65
N ARG A 526 16.39 15.93 -18.89
CA ARG A 526 17.57 16.64 -19.39
C ARG A 526 17.84 17.97 -18.69
N ARG A 527 16.86 18.55 -18.02
CA ARG A 527 16.99 19.79 -17.25
C ARG A 527 17.38 19.53 -15.80
N CYS A 528 17.23 18.30 -15.31
CA CYS A 528 17.61 17.93 -13.97
C CYS A 528 19.14 17.91 -13.82
N LYS A 529 19.64 18.41 -12.68
CA LYS A 529 21.10 18.44 -12.40
C LYS A 529 21.62 17.08 -11.95
N LYS A 530 20.87 16.45 -11.04
CA LYS A 530 21.15 15.10 -10.52
C LYS A 530 19.85 14.34 -10.39
N THR A 531 19.82 13.11 -10.86
CA THR A 531 18.62 12.27 -10.89
C THR A 531 18.80 11.02 -10.05
N ILE A 532 17.85 10.76 -9.14
CA ILE A 532 17.86 9.59 -8.27
C ILE A 532 16.48 8.91 -8.39
N CYS A 533 16.46 7.64 -8.80
CA CYS A 533 15.22 6.85 -8.83
C CYS A 533 14.99 6.14 -7.50
N VAL A 534 13.79 6.32 -6.93
CA VAL A 534 13.35 5.72 -5.67
C VAL A 534 12.27 4.69 -5.96
N GLU A 535 12.54 3.42 -5.71
CA GLU A 535 11.57 2.35 -5.96
C GLU A 535 11.75 1.15 -5.01
N ALA A 536 10.63 0.52 -4.65
CA ALA A 536 10.59 -0.59 -3.71
C ALA A 536 10.74 -1.93 -4.45
N ASN A 537 11.92 -2.18 -5.06
CA ASN A 537 12.29 -3.47 -5.65
C ASN A 537 13.80 -3.59 -5.82
N TYR A 538 14.30 -4.83 -5.94
CA TYR A 538 15.73 -5.12 -6.10
C TYR A 538 16.31 -4.65 -7.43
N SER A 539 15.59 -4.83 -8.53
CA SER A 539 16.17 -4.74 -9.88
C SER A 539 16.07 -3.36 -10.54
N GLY A 540 15.42 -2.37 -9.94
CA GLY A 540 15.23 -1.05 -10.55
C GLY A 540 14.31 -1.14 -11.78
N GLN A 541 13.13 -1.71 -11.64
CA GLN A 541 12.24 -2.00 -12.77
C GLN A 541 11.75 -0.75 -13.46
N PHE A 542 11.39 0.27 -12.70
CA PHE A 542 10.91 1.53 -13.27
C PHE A 542 12.05 2.32 -13.94
N ALA A 543 13.22 2.37 -13.32
CA ALA A 543 14.38 3.04 -13.95
C ALA A 543 14.77 2.38 -15.28
N ARG A 544 14.65 1.05 -15.40
CA ARG A 544 14.84 0.33 -16.65
C ARG A 544 13.76 0.64 -17.67
N HIS A 545 12.49 0.70 -17.24
CA HIS A 545 11.36 1.08 -18.08
C HIS A 545 11.54 2.52 -18.60
N LEU A 546 11.87 3.47 -17.73
CA LEU A 546 12.18 4.85 -18.10
C LEU A 546 13.27 4.95 -19.15
N ARG A 547 14.35 4.16 -18.97
CA ARG A 547 15.44 4.10 -19.94
C ARG A 547 14.99 3.50 -21.28
N ALA A 548 14.19 2.46 -21.27
CA ALA A 548 13.66 1.85 -22.48
C ALA A 548 12.80 2.83 -23.29
N GLU A 549 11.96 3.61 -22.60
CA GLU A 549 11.04 4.55 -23.22
C GLU A 549 11.71 5.85 -23.69
N THR A 550 12.76 6.32 -22.98
CA THR A 550 13.34 7.66 -23.21
C THR A 550 14.78 7.64 -23.70
N GLY A 551 15.49 6.54 -23.53
CA GLY A 551 16.95 6.48 -23.71
C GLY A 551 17.74 7.16 -22.58
N PHE A 552 17.08 7.78 -21.59
CA PHE A 552 17.73 8.45 -20.47
C PHE A 552 18.16 7.43 -19.40
N THR A 553 19.39 7.56 -18.92
CA THR A 553 19.89 6.74 -17.80
C THR A 553 19.88 7.58 -16.53
N VAL A 554 19.13 7.15 -15.53
CA VAL A 554 19.14 7.76 -14.20
C VAL A 554 20.51 7.57 -13.58
N GLU A 555 21.04 8.60 -12.91
CA GLU A 555 22.41 8.60 -12.37
C GLU A 555 22.55 7.69 -11.15
N ASP A 556 21.60 7.79 -10.22
CA ASP A 556 21.64 7.05 -8.96
C ASP A 556 20.29 6.41 -8.62
N HIS A 557 20.31 5.45 -7.70
CA HIS A 557 19.13 4.68 -7.29
C HIS A 557 19.07 4.55 -5.77
N ILE A 558 17.88 4.72 -5.21
CA ILE A 558 17.51 4.32 -3.85
C ILE A 558 16.52 3.18 -3.97
N ARG A 559 16.95 1.97 -3.64
CA ARG A 559 16.15 0.75 -3.75
C ARG A 559 15.94 0.10 -2.40
N LYS A 560 14.69 -0.33 -2.12
CA LYS A 560 14.33 -1.06 -0.92
C LYS A 560 13.62 -2.36 -1.32
N TYR A 561 14.06 -3.47 -0.75
CA TYR A 561 13.58 -4.81 -1.12
C TYR A 561 13.55 -5.78 0.08
N ASP A 562 13.30 -5.20 1.25
CA ASP A 562 13.10 -5.90 2.52
C ASP A 562 11.61 -6.12 2.85
N CYS A 563 10.73 -5.76 1.89
CA CYS A 563 9.29 -5.82 2.03
C CYS A 563 8.69 -4.88 3.08
N GLU A 564 9.45 -3.91 3.60
CA GLU A 564 8.94 -2.84 4.46
C GLU A 564 8.81 -1.53 3.66
N PRO A 565 7.87 -0.64 4.00
CA PRO A 565 7.75 0.64 3.32
C PRO A 565 8.96 1.54 3.57
N PHE A 566 9.24 2.44 2.64
CA PHE A 566 10.22 3.50 2.86
C PHE A 566 9.78 4.42 3.98
N GLU A 567 10.74 4.84 4.80
CA GLU A 567 10.61 5.99 5.70
C GLU A 567 11.22 7.23 5.06
N PRO A 568 10.65 8.44 5.26
CA PRO A 568 11.19 9.68 4.69
C PRO A 568 12.65 9.91 5.03
N ARG A 569 13.05 9.63 6.27
CA ARG A 569 14.44 9.76 6.74
C ARG A 569 15.40 8.84 6.00
N GLN A 570 14.99 7.62 5.66
CA GLN A 570 15.83 6.70 4.90
C GLN A 570 16.18 7.31 3.55
N ILE A 571 15.17 7.82 2.82
CA ILE A 571 15.39 8.47 1.52
C ILE A 571 16.29 9.72 1.68
N ALA A 572 16.00 10.58 2.66
CA ALA A 572 16.79 11.78 2.88
C ALA A 572 18.26 11.46 3.23
N THR A 573 18.50 10.42 4.03
CA THR A 573 19.85 9.97 4.40
C THR A 573 20.62 9.44 3.19
N GLU A 574 19.98 8.63 2.36
CA GLU A 574 20.58 8.11 1.13
C GLU A 574 20.90 9.24 0.13
N VAL A 575 19.98 10.19 -0.04
CA VAL A 575 20.20 11.36 -0.91
C VAL A 575 21.43 12.14 -0.45
N ARG A 576 21.58 12.40 0.86
CA ARG A 576 22.77 13.07 1.41
C ARG A 576 24.05 12.29 1.12
N ALA A 577 24.04 10.99 1.35
CA ALA A 577 25.19 10.13 1.08
C ALA A 577 25.61 10.19 -0.40
N ILE A 578 24.63 10.17 -1.32
CA ILE A 578 24.85 10.28 -2.76
C ILE A 578 25.44 11.65 -3.13
N ILE A 579 24.91 12.75 -2.59
CA ILE A 579 25.41 14.10 -2.85
C ILE A 579 26.85 14.27 -2.34
N GLU A 580 27.16 13.74 -1.18
CA GLU A 580 28.47 13.79 -0.56
C GLU A 580 29.48 12.81 -1.18
N GLY A 581 29.05 11.97 -2.12
CA GLY A 581 29.91 10.97 -2.77
C GLY A 581 30.36 9.86 -1.81
N ARG A 582 29.62 9.62 -0.73
CA ARG A 582 29.90 8.51 0.19
C ARG A 582 29.47 7.19 -0.46
N GLU A 583 30.33 6.20 -0.41
CA GLU A 583 29.97 4.85 -0.82
C GLU A 583 28.83 4.34 0.05
N ARG A 584 27.87 3.72 -0.59
CA ARG A 584 26.75 3.07 0.08
C ARG A 584 27.25 1.76 0.68
N SER A 585 27.33 1.68 1.99
CA SER A 585 27.58 0.41 2.65
C SER A 585 26.33 -0.48 2.54
N LEU A 586 26.53 -1.71 2.09
CA LEU A 586 25.54 -2.78 2.16
C LEU A 586 25.68 -3.58 3.46
N ASP A 587 26.58 -3.16 4.34
CA ASP A 587 26.79 -3.80 5.63
C ASP A 587 25.51 -3.78 6.46
N LEU A 588 25.29 -4.86 7.17
CA LEU A 588 24.21 -4.94 8.16
C LEU A 588 24.39 -3.86 9.23
N THR A 589 23.30 -3.19 9.54
CA THR A 589 23.21 -2.27 10.67
C THR A 589 23.09 -3.03 12.01
N GLU A 590 23.29 -2.34 13.12
CA GLU A 590 23.05 -2.90 14.46
C GLU A 590 21.60 -3.40 14.61
N ASP A 591 20.63 -2.63 14.11
CA ASP A 591 19.21 -2.97 14.22
C ASP A 591 18.87 -4.20 13.38
N GLU A 592 19.41 -4.34 12.18
CA GLU A 592 19.23 -5.53 11.34
C GLU A 592 19.89 -6.77 11.99
N ALA A 593 21.07 -6.63 12.59
CA ALA A 593 21.70 -7.72 13.32
C ALA A 593 20.88 -8.14 14.54
N ARG A 594 20.26 -7.20 15.23
CA ARG A 594 19.33 -7.45 16.35
C ARG A 594 18.08 -8.21 15.88
N GLU A 595 17.49 -7.81 14.75
CA GLU A 595 16.35 -8.50 14.15
C GLU A 595 16.69 -9.94 13.71
N MET A 596 17.85 -10.13 13.11
CA MET A 596 18.33 -11.48 12.76
C MET A 596 18.53 -12.36 14.01
N ALA A 597 19.03 -11.78 15.10
CA ALA A 597 19.14 -12.50 16.36
C ALA A 597 17.77 -12.85 16.96
N TYR A 598 16.76 -11.98 16.86
CA TYR A 598 15.38 -12.33 17.23
C TYR A 598 14.86 -13.51 16.42
N HIS A 599 15.08 -13.50 15.10
CA HIS A 599 14.68 -14.61 14.24
C HIS A 599 15.38 -15.92 14.64
N TYR A 600 16.68 -15.87 14.91
CA TYR A 600 17.46 -17.03 15.34
C TYR A 600 16.94 -17.61 16.68
N ILE A 601 16.70 -16.73 17.66
CA ILE A 601 16.17 -17.15 18.98
C ILE A 601 14.82 -17.82 18.79
N ARG A 602 13.90 -17.18 18.08
CA ARG A 602 12.53 -17.68 17.87
C ARG A 602 12.48 -19.05 17.19
N THR A 603 13.44 -19.33 16.31
CA THR A 603 13.46 -20.56 15.50
C THR A 603 14.31 -21.67 16.09
N ARG A 604 15.27 -21.37 16.99
CA ARG A 604 16.31 -22.32 17.41
C ARG A 604 16.63 -22.34 18.89
N LEU A 605 16.17 -21.35 19.65
CA LEU A 605 16.46 -21.25 21.08
C LEU A 605 15.15 -21.20 21.90
N PRO A 606 15.20 -21.40 23.24
CA PRO A 606 14.03 -21.27 24.09
C PRO A 606 13.43 -19.86 24.04
N GLU A 607 12.10 -19.77 24.08
CA GLU A 607 11.34 -18.50 24.11
C GLU A 607 11.65 -17.63 25.33
N THR A 608 12.32 -18.17 26.33
CA THR A 608 12.78 -17.44 27.53
C THR A 608 14.01 -16.56 27.27
N MET A 609 14.51 -16.53 26.04
CA MET A 609 15.68 -15.73 25.62
C MET A 609 15.29 -14.55 24.76
N ARG A 610 16.11 -13.49 24.78
CA ARG A 610 16.03 -12.32 23.89
C ARG A 610 17.41 -11.81 23.53
N PRO A 611 17.58 -11.00 22.46
CA PRO A 611 18.81 -10.23 22.24
C PRO A 611 19.05 -9.23 23.37
N GLY A 612 20.32 -9.09 23.73
CA GLY A 612 20.83 -8.08 24.64
C GLY A 612 21.62 -7.00 23.88
N ASN A 613 22.83 -6.70 24.39
CA ASN A 613 23.72 -5.74 23.76
C ASN A 613 24.21 -6.25 22.41
N VAL A 614 24.39 -5.32 21.47
CA VAL A 614 24.97 -5.57 20.14
C VAL A 614 26.23 -4.75 20.02
N SER A 615 27.31 -5.36 19.57
CA SER A 615 28.59 -4.69 19.36
C SER A 615 29.26 -5.20 18.10
N ARG A 616 29.92 -4.32 17.35
CA ARG A 616 30.72 -4.67 16.18
C ARG A 616 32.13 -5.06 16.61
N ARG A 617 32.65 -6.16 16.06
CA ARG A 617 34.03 -6.58 16.31
C ARG A 617 34.66 -7.25 15.10
N GLU A 618 35.99 -7.19 15.04
CA GLU A 618 36.77 -8.12 14.24
C GLU A 618 36.74 -9.48 14.94
N ALA A 619 36.41 -10.53 14.20
CA ALA A 619 36.32 -11.87 14.76
C ALA A 619 37.42 -12.75 14.16
N ASP A 620 38.28 -13.31 15.02
CA ASP A 620 39.35 -14.21 14.59
C ASP A 620 38.79 -15.41 13.81
N GLY A 621 39.33 -15.59 12.59
CA GLY A 621 38.92 -16.69 11.71
C GLY A 621 37.72 -16.44 10.83
N LEU A 622 37.20 -15.22 10.77
CA LEU A 622 36.22 -14.76 9.78
C LEU A 622 36.87 -13.86 8.76
N ASP A 623 36.37 -13.91 7.52
CA ASP A 623 36.84 -13.07 6.42
C ASP A 623 36.18 -11.69 6.41
N GLU A 624 35.29 -11.41 7.35
CA GLU A 624 34.54 -10.15 7.47
C GLU A 624 34.38 -9.74 8.95
N PRO A 625 34.15 -8.44 9.25
CA PRO A 625 33.71 -7.99 10.56
C PRO A 625 32.39 -8.65 10.96
N ALA A 626 32.12 -8.76 12.23
CA ALA A 626 30.88 -9.37 12.70
C ALA A 626 30.19 -8.55 13.78
N TRP A 627 28.86 -8.64 13.81
CA TRP A 627 28.04 -8.22 14.93
C TRP A 627 28.01 -9.32 15.99
N GLU A 628 28.46 -9.03 17.17
CA GLU A 628 28.25 -9.85 18.36
C GLU A 628 26.97 -9.41 19.04
N VAL A 629 26.00 -10.32 19.11
CA VAL A 629 24.73 -10.11 19.78
C VAL A 629 24.69 -10.96 21.04
N GLU A 630 24.65 -10.31 22.19
CA GLU A 630 24.42 -11.01 23.44
C GLU A 630 23.02 -11.60 23.46
N ILE A 631 22.91 -12.82 23.95
CA ILE A 631 21.61 -13.46 24.19
C ILE A 631 21.42 -13.58 25.70
N VAL A 632 20.35 -12.97 26.19
CA VAL A 632 20.07 -12.85 27.63
C VAL A 632 18.76 -13.54 28.00
N SER A 633 18.64 -13.90 29.27
CA SER A 633 17.38 -14.39 29.84
C SER A 633 16.34 -13.27 29.92
N ARG A 634 15.09 -13.54 29.51
CA ARG A 634 13.98 -12.59 29.68
C ARG A 634 13.61 -12.31 31.14
N GLU A 635 13.86 -13.28 32.03
CA GLU A 635 13.50 -13.18 33.44
C GLU A 635 14.55 -12.45 34.27
N THR A 636 15.84 -12.77 34.05
CA THR A 636 16.95 -12.29 34.91
C THR A 636 17.84 -11.27 34.22
N ALA A 637 17.69 -11.07 32.91
CA ALA A 637 18.59 -10.30 32.05
C ALA A 637 20.06 -10.80 32.07
N GLU A 638 20.32 -11.97 32.65
CA GLU A 638 21.65 -12.57 32.63
C GLU A 638 22.02 -13.06 31.24
N LYS A 639 23.27 -12.86 30.85
CA LYS A 639 23.84 -13.37 29.60
C LYS A 639 23.78 -14.90 29.56
N ARG A 640 23.22 -15.47 28.52
CA ARG A 640 23.08 -16.89 28.28
C ARG A 640 23.94 -17.38 27.12
N GLY A 641 24.43 -16.46 26.32
CA GLY A 641 25.31 -16.76 25.19
C GLY A 641 25.57 -15.58 24.30
N GLU A 642 26.22 -15.85 23.19
CA GLU A 642 26.56 -14.89 22.14
C GLU A 642 26.21 -15.47 20.78
N LEU A 643 25.66 -14.62 19.90
CA LEU A 643 25.44 -14.93 18.49
C LEU A 643 26.34 -14.03 17.64
N LEU A 644 27.02 -14.62 16.68
CA LEU A 644 27.90 -13.88 15.77
C LEU A 644 27.29 -13.85 14.38
N ILE A 645 27.11 -12.63 13.84
CA ILE A 645 26.48 -12.37 12.54
C ILE A 645 27.43 -11.53 11.70
N GLY A 646 27.80 -12.02 10.51
CA GLY A 646 28.67 -11.28 9.59
C GLY A 646 28.08 -9.95 9.17
N VAL A 647 28.89 -8.92 9.16
CA VAL A 647 28.45 -7.55 8.82
C VAL A 647 28.12 -7.43 7.33
N GLU A 648 28.93 -8.02 6.47
CA GLU A 648 28.75 -7.93 5.01
C GLU A 648 27.76 -8.97 4.48
N THR A 649 27.84 -10.21 5.00
CA THR A 649 27.08 -11.33 4.45
C THR A 649 25.76 -11.61 5.19
N GLY A 650 25.61 -11.16 6.43
CA GLY A 650 24.50 -11.55 7.30
C GLY A 650 24.56 -13.02 7.75
N THR A 651 25.66 -13.70 7.51
CA THR A 651 25.82 -15.10 7.89
C THR A 651 25.84 -15.23 9.40
N THR A 652 24.95 -16.08 9.95
CA THR A 652 25.04 -16.48 11.36
C THR A 652 26.10 -17.54 11.49
N TYR A 653 27.27 -17.17 12.02
CA TYR A 653 28.43 -18.05 12.08
C TYR A 653 28.33 -19.06 13.21
N TRP A 654 27.98 -18.61 14.42
CA TRP A 654 27.84 -19.51 15.55
C TRP A 654 27.04 -18.94 16.70
N TRP A 655 26.49 -19.84 17.50
CA TRP A 655 25.94 -19.61 18.81
C TRP A 655 26.87 -20.21 19.87
N ARG A 656 27.30 -19.41 20.84
CA ARG A 656 28.11 -19.84 21.97
C ARG A 656 27.31 -19.63 23.26
N PRO A 657 26.83 -20.69 23.90
CA PRO A 657 26.23 -20.56 25.23
C PRO A 657 27.31 -20.16 26.26
N VAL A 658 26.90 -19.41 27.29
CA VAL A 658 27.71 -19.20 28.48
C VAL A 658 27.58 -20.48 29.33
N GLU A 659 28.73 -21.07 29.74
CA GLU A 659 28.79 -22.27 30.57
C GLU A 659 28.20 -22.04 31.97
#